data_a90c871ba22170d9f218b2c0fab93c9b
#
_entry.id   a90c871ba22170d9f218b2c0fab93c9b
#
_cell.length_a   1.000
_cell.length_b   1.000
_cell.length_c   1.000
_cell.angle_alpha   90.00
_cell.angle_beta   90.00
_cell.angle_gamma   90.00
#
_symmetry.space_group_name_H-M   'P 1'
#
loop_
_entity.id
_entity.type
_entity.pdbx_description
1 polymer ?
#
loop_
_entity_poly.entity_id
_entity_poly.type
_entity_poly.pdbx_seq_one_letter_code
_entity_poly.pdbx_strand_id
1 'polypeptide(L)'
;MAKDNKFSTISQEPTLQEQVHEHEVAKGKLFGTFDGVFTPTMLTILGVIMYLREGWIVGNAGLLGAWLIILLSCGIIFLTGLSLSSITTNIRIGAGGAFSIISQSLGLEVGGSIGIPLYLAQALAVAMYIFGFRAGWQWIFPDHPAILIDLGTFAALFIIAYISASFAFRIQRVILAITVGALISIFWTLYSVPAQQPITWWGTFSGSPENMFSGIGFWALFAVFFPAATGIMAGANMSGELKNPRESIPVGTMSAIVLGTIIYLLMAYWLIRSATPDELVSNYTIMIERAAWTPIVVAGLLGATFSSALASIVGAPRILQALGDSSILPKSKWFSIRTQSGEPRNSIIFTGAIVLIALMLRDLNAIAPLITMFFLLTYTMINVVVFMEQSLNLVSFRPLFRIPLAVSFLGAAGCLFVMFTVNSTFTLVAMVVVVSIHSVLLHKHLKAPFGDVRSGLFVALAEWAAKRVNEITVSRERAWTANLLVPIEDPQELRGMFNLIRDISYPKGFIKILGLTGKVDEMELYSRLPDITRSFQDEGVFSSWTIIDAPSFEDNLIAGMEALGGAFFRPNILFLRPPLSKQREEDITKIIQKASHIRTGVVIYAAHPKSGLGRHKSINVWIDDKSPDWEISMNLGNMDLAILIGYKLNRKWEASMNLISAVGEEGQKRKAEEYIKTLAELARLPNVNTYALEGDIESILQKVPQAALNIFTLSYEPDFKFIRRMVELTGSSCLFTLDSGEENALA
;
A
#
# COMPACT_ATOMS: atom_id res chain seq x y z
N MET A 1 48.63 -11.42 38.41
CA MET A 1 47.42 -10.68 38.69
C MET A 1 46.70 -10.47 37.33
N ALA A 2 45.75 -11.33 37.05
CA ALA A 2 44.96 -11.32 35.83
C ALA A 2 43.87 -10.24 35.95
N LYS A 3 43.66 -9.45 34.91
CA LYS A 3 42.51 -8.56 34.75
C LYS A 3 41.63 -9.11 33.64
N ASP A 4 40.43 -9.46 34.05
CA ASP A 4 39.33 -9.95 33.19
C ASP A 4 39.00 -8.96 32.08
N ASN A 5 39.08 -9.45 30.85
CA ASN A 5 38.55 -8.81 29.67
C ASN A 5 37.18 -9.46 29.36
N LYS A 6 36.12 -8.86 29.87
CA LYS A 6 34.74 -9.18 29.42
C LYS A 6 34.47 -8.46 28.09
N PHE A 7 34.81 -9.10 26.99
CA PHE A 7 34.20 -8.77 25.70
C PHE A 7 32.78 -9.31 25.67
N SER A 8 31.81 -8.44 25.55
CA SER A 8 30.42 -8.75 25.31
C SER A 8 30.29 -9.58 24.03
N THR A 9 29.77 -10.76 24.16
CA THR A 9 29.32 -11.63 23.05
C THR A 9 28.23 -10.89 22.27
N ILE A 10 28.61 -10.33 21.13
CA ILE A 10 27.66 -9.97 20.06
C ILE A 10 27.06 -11.30 19.60
N SER A 11 25.77 -11.49 19.81
CA SER A 11 25.02 -12.59 19.26
C SER A 11 25.15 -12.52 17.74
N GLN A 12 25.94 -13.40 17.15
CA GLN A 12 26.03 -13.58 15.71
C GLN A 12 24.63 -13.94 15.20
N GLU A 13 24.08 -13.15 14.29
CA GLU A 13 22.92 -13.57 13.50
C GLU A 13 23.28 -14.87 12.78
N PRO A 14 22.42 -15.88 12.79
CA PRO A 14 22.67 -17.16 12.14
C PRO A 14 22.96 -16.93 10.66
N THR A 15 24.02 -17.54 10.16
CA THR A 15 24.41 -17.45 8.76
C THR A 15 23.29 -17.99 7.85
N LEU A 16 23.19 -17.50 6.61
CA LEU A 16 22.23 -17.98 5.61
C LEU A 16 22.22 -19.52 5.46
N GLN A 17 23.36 -20.18 5.72
CA GLN A 17 23.48 -21.63 5.73
C GLN A 17 22.85 -22.27 6.97
N GLU A 18 22.93 -21.65 8.15
CA GLU A 18 22.28 -22.15 9.36
C GLU A 18 20.75 -21.95 9.30
N GLN A 19 20.28 -20.82 8.75
CA GLN A 19 18.85 -20.59 8.50
C GLN A 19 18.28 -21.58 7.47
N VAL A 20 19.06 -21.99 6.47
CA VAL A 20 18.69 -23.03 5.50
C VAL A 20 18.69 -24.42 6.17
N HIS A 21 19.60 -24.66 7.11
CA HIS A 21 19.72 -25.95 7.82
C HIS A 21 18.62 -26.15 8.88
N GLU A 22 18.20 -25.09 9.61
CA GLU A 22 17.04 -25.16 10.51
C GLU A 22 15.72 -25.40 9.76
N HIS A 23 15.61 -24.91 8.52
CA HIS A 23 14.45 -25.19 7.64
C HIS A 23 14.48 -26.62 7.06
N GLU A 24 15.63 -27.29 7.01
CA GLU A 24 15.76 -28.65 6.52
C GLU A 24 15.40 -29.72 7.56
N VAL A 25 15.43 -29.43 8.85
CA VAL A 25 15.21 -30.40 9.93
C VAL A 25 13.73 -30.74 10.21
N ALA A 26 12.77 -29.94 9.67
CA ALA A 26 11.33 -30.22 9.78
C ALA A 26 10.75 -30.83 8.49
N LYS A 27 11.43 -31.76 7.83
CA LYS A 27 10.94 -32.42 6.61
C LYS A 27 9.87 -33.48 6.91
N GLY A 28 8.59 -33.03 7.01
CA GLY A 28 7.44 -33.84 6.62
C GLY A 28 7.54 -34.22 5.12
N LYS A 29 6.82 -35.25 4.69
CA LYS A 29 6.84 -35.74 3.31
C LYS A 29 6.32 -34.68 2.36
N LEU A 30 7.20 -34.02 1.56
CA LEU A 30 6.85 -32.99 0.60
C LEU A 30 6.07 -33.55 -0.59
N PHE A 31 5.09 -32.81 -1.10
CA PHE A 31 4.18 -33.22 -2.17
C PHE A 31 4.63 -32.74 -3.54
N GLY A 32 4.32 -33.51 -4.58
CA GLY A 32 4.52 -33.12 -5.97
C GLY A 32 3.31 -32.34 -6.53
N THR A 33 3.41 -31.93 -7.80
CA THR A 33 2.38 -31.15 -8.51
C THR A 33 1.02 -31.84 -8.52
N PHE A 34 0.96 -33.13 -8.79
CA PHE A 34 -0.29 -33.87 -8.92
C PHE A 34 -1.05 -33.95 -7.59
N ASP A 35 -0.39 -34.43 -6.53
CA ASP A 35 -1.04 -34.64 -5.23
C ASP A 35 -1.28 -33.33 -4.47
N GLY A 36 -0.30 -32.41 -4.52
CA GLY A 36 -0.31 -31.19 -3.69
C GLY A 36 -1.07 -30.03 -4.29
N VAL A 37 -1.25 -29.98 -5.63
CA VAL A 37 -1.89 -28.86 -6.31
C VAL A 37 -3.03 -29.30 -7.23
N PHE A 38 -2.75 -30.13 -8.25
CA PHE A 38 -3.74 -30.49 -9.24
C PHE A 38 -4.97 -31.19 -8.62
N THR A 39 -4.76 -32.25 -7.84
CA THR A 39 -5.87 -33.03 -7.26
C THR A 39 -6.78 -32.21 -6.35
N PRO A 40 -6.30 -31.48 -5.34
CA PRO A 40 -7.18 -30.68 -4.50
C PRO A 40 -7.88 -29.55 -5.26
N THR A 41 -7.19 -28.89 -6.21
CA THR A 41 -7.77 -27.83 -7.05
C THR A 41 -8.86 -28.40 -7.96
N MET A 42 -8.60 -29.54 -8.62
CA MET A 42 -9.54 -30.17 -9.52
C MET A 42 -10.81 -30.64 -8.80
N LEU A 43 -10.67 -31.27 -7.63
CA LEU A 43 -11.81 -31.73 -6.83
C LEU A 43 -12.63 -30.58 -6.25
N THR A 44 -12.00 -29.42 -6.01
CA THR A 44 -12.72 -28.23 -5.57
C THR A 44 -13.50 -27.60 -6.74
N ILE A 45 -12.92 -27.56 -7.94
CA ILE A 45 -13.59 -27.09 -9.15
C ILE A 45 -14.77 -28.02 -9.51
N LEU A 46 -14.58 -29.33 -9.55
CA LEU A 46 -15.62 -30.32 -9.82
C LEU A 46 -16.48 -30.63 -8.58
N GLY A 47 -16.84 -29.58 -7.84
CA GLY A 47 -17.56 -29.64 -6.58
C GLY A 47 -19.09 -29.78 -6.72
N VAL A 48 -19.80 -29.45 -5.65
CA VAL A 48 -21.27 -29.61 -5.52
C VAL A 48 -22.07 -28.89 -6.62
N ILE A 49 -21.57 -27.75 -7.12
CA ILE A 49 -22.29 -26.93 -8.11
C ILE A 49 -22.40 -27.69 -9.44
N MET A 50 -21.37 -28.41 -9.85
CA MET A 50 -21.42 -29.27 -11.04
C MET A 50 -22.58 -30.26 -10.95
N TYR A 51 -22.71 -30.97 -9.86
CA TYR A 51 -23.72 -32.03 -9.73
C TYR A 51 -25.15 -31.52 -9.52
N LEU A 52 -25.35 -30.40 -8.81
CA LEU A 52 -26.65 -29.97 -8.33
C LEU A 52 -27.16 -28.64 -8.93
N ARG A 53 -26.33 -27.84 -9.54
CA ARG A 53 -26.72 -26.51 -10.03
C ARG A 53 -26.48 -26.29 -11.53
N GLU A 54 -25.56 -27.01 -12.13
CA GLU A 54 -25.25 -26.83 -13.55
C GLU A 54 -26.45 -27.18 -14.43
N GLY A 55 -27.22 -28.23 -14.08
CA GLY A 55 -28.47 -28.56 -14.78
C GLY A 55 -29.48 -27.42 -14.77
N TRP A 56 -29.72 -26.84 -13.62
CA TRP A 56 -30.60 -25.69 -13.46
C TRP A 56 -30.16 -24.45 -14.27
N ILE A 57 -28.84 -24.20 -14.32
CA ILE A 57 -28.29 -23.10 -15.14
C ILE A 57 -28.50 -23.35 -16.62
N VAL A 58 -28.21 -24.57 -17.07
CA VAL A 58 -28.41 -24.99 -18.49
C VAL A 58 -29.86 -24.91 -18.87
N GLY A 59 -30.79 -25.38 -18.03
CA GLY A 59 -32.23 -25.32 -18.25
C GLY A 59 -32.76 -23.88 -18.41
N ASN A 60 -32.30 -22.96 -17.57
CA ASN A 60 -32.66 -21.55 -17.62
C ASN A 60 -32.01 -20.79 -18.79
N ALA A 61 -30.71 -20.95 -18.99
CA ALA A 61 -29.94 -20.15 -19.96
C ALA A 61 -29.90 -20.74 -21.38
N GLY A 62 -30.17 -22.01 -21.52
CA GLY A 62 -29.88 -22.76 -22.75
C GLY A 62 -28.37 -23.05 -22.89
N LEU A 63 -27.99 -23.76 -23.96
CA LEU A 63 -26.61 -24.19 -24.15
C LEU A 63 -25.64 -23.01 -24.34
N LEU A 64 -25.96 -22.06 -25.21
CA LEU A 64 -25.12 -20.91 -25.49
C LEU A 64 -25.04 -19.98 -24.28
N GLY A 65 -26.15 -19.74 -23.59
CA GLY A 65 -26.17 -18.96 -22.36
C GLY A 65 -25.32 -19.58 -21.24
N ALA A 66 -25.45 -20.91 -21.06
CA ALA A 66 -24.64 -21.65 -20.10
C ALA A 66 -23.13 -21.61 -20.46
N TRP A 67 -22.79 -21.84 -21.73
CA TRP A 67 -21.40 -21.72 -22.20
C TRP A 67 -20.79 -20.32 -21.96
N LEU A 68 -21.57 -19.26 -22.22
CA LEU A 68 -21.15 -17.90 -21.94
C LEU A 68 -20.88 -17.68 -20.43
N ILE A 69 -21.77 -18.18 -19.56
CA ILE A 69 -21.60 -18.11 -18.11
C ILE A 69 -20.34 -18.87 -17.67
N ILE A 70 -20.15 -20.10 -18.16
CA ILE A 70 -18.97 -20.93 -17.86
C ILE A 70 -17.69 -20.24 -18.33
N LEU A 71 -17.63 -19.80 -19.59
CA LEU A 71 -16.43 -19.17 -20.15
C LEU A 71 -16.10 -17.85 -19.48
N LEU A 72 -17.09 -17.04 -19.12
CA LEU A 72 -16.86 -15.77 -18.41
C LEU A 72 -16.34 -16.04 -16.99
N SER A 73 -16.97 -16.95 -16.25
CA SER A 73 -16.55 -17.31 -14.89
C SER A 73 -15.15 -17.95 -14.87
N CYS A 74 -14.94 -18.98 -15.68
CA CYS A 74 -13.65 -19.65 -15.78
C CYS A 74 -12.57 -18.73 -16.38
N GLY A 75 -12.93 -17.81 -17.29
CA GLY A 75 -12.03 -16.82 -17.88
C GLY A 75 -11.46 -15.86 -16.82
N ILE A 76 -12.29 -15.30 -15.94
CA ILE A 76 -11.84 -14.44 -14.85
C ILE A 76 -10.89 -15.19 -13.90
N ILE A 77 -11.25 -16.43 -13.57
CA ILE A 77 -10.40 -17.28 -12.73
C ILE A 77 -9.12 -17.70 -13.44
N PHE A 78 -9.15 -17.92 -14.75
CA PHE A 78 -7.97 -18.20 -15.56
C PHE A 78 -6.99 -17.03 -15.56
N LEU A 79 -7.47 -15.78 -15.73
CA LEU A 79 -6.64 -14.57 -15.64
C LEU A 79 -5.99 -14.47 -14.24
N THR A 80 -6.75 -14.75 -13.18
CA THR A 80 -6.23 -14.79 -11.80
C THR A 80 -5.21 -15.92 -11.61
N GLY A 81 -5.45 -17.09 -12.18
CA GLY A 81 -4.53 -18.22 -12.20
C GLY A 81 -3.21 -17.90 -12.89
N LEU A 82 -3.25 -17.15 -14.01
CA LEU A 82 -2.05 -16.64 -14.69
C LEU A 82 -1.27 -15.66 -13.81
N SER A 83 -1.94 -14.74 -13.13
CA SER A 83 -1.32 -13.80 -12.19
C SER A 83 -0.69 -14.55 -11.00
N LEU A 84 -1.42 -15.50 -10.41
CA LEU A 84 -0.91 -16.37 -9.36
C LEU A 84 0.32 -17.14 -9.83
N SER A 85 0.30 -17.69 -11.05
CA SER A 85 1.41 -18.42 -11.65
C SER A 85 2.63 -17.53 -11.84
N SER A 86 2.44 -16.29 -12.31
CA SER A 86 3.53 -15.33 -12.49
C SER A 86 4.20 -15.01 -11.16
N ILE A 87 3.44 -14.59 -10.14
CA ILE A 87 4.00 -14.16 -8.86
C ILE A 87 4.64 -15.33 -8.07
N THR A 88 4.09 -16.54 -8.16
CA THR A 88 4.63 -17.73 -7.50
C THR A 88 5.96 -18.18 -8.08
N THR A 89 6.26 -17.83 -9.33
CA THR A 89 7.58 -18.08 -9.93
C THR A 89 8.60 -17.01 -9.56
N ASN A 90 8.18 -15.82 -9.12
CA ASN A 90 9.03 -14.73 -8.69
C ASN A 90 9.46 -14.85 -7.22
N ILE A 91 8.52 -15.09 -6.34
CA ILE A 91 8.71 -15.06 -4.88
C ILE A 91 8.83 -16.48 -4.31
N ARG A 92 9.71 -16.69 -3.32
CA ARG A 92 9.67 -17.92 -2.52
C ARG A 92 8.48 -17.85 -1.56
N ILE A 93 7.41 -18.55 -1.91
CA ILE A 93 6.21 -18.58 -1.09
C ILE A 93 6.44 -19.50 0.10
N GLY A 94 6.37 -18.94 1.32
CA GLY A 94 6.32 -19.69 2.57
C GLY A 94 4.93 -20.29 2.82
N ALA A 95 4.68 -20.75 4.04
CA ALA A 95 3.34 -21.16 4.47
C ALA A 95 2.36 -19.99 4.41
N GLY A 96 1.05 -20.26 4.19
CA GLY A 96 0.00 -19.26 4.19
C GLY A 96 -0.48 -18.81 2.80
N GLY A 97 0.07 -19.34 1.72
CA GLY A 97 -0.43 -19.11 0.35
C GLY A 97 -0.55 -17.66 -0.04
N ALA A 98 -1.77 -17.20 -0.38
CA ALA A 98 -2.02 -15.82 -0.80
C ALA A 98 -1.63 -14.76 0.26
N PHE A 99 -1.80 -15.05 1.56
CA PHE A 99 -1.33 -14.18 2.63
C PHE A 99 0.17 -13.89 2.49
N SER A 100 0.97 -14.94 2.29
CA SER A 100 2.43 -14.81 2.13
C SER A 100 2.80 -13.96 0.90
N ILE A 101 2.11 -14.18 -0.23
CA ILE A 101 2.31 -13.43 -1.47
C ILE A 101 2.04 -11.93 -1.24
N ILE A 102 0.86 -11.60 -0.70
CA ILE A 102 0.43 -10.21 -0.50
C ILE A 102 1.32 -9.51 0.54
N SER A 103 1.69 -10.21 1.62
CA SER A 103 2.55 -9.66 2.67
C SER A 103 3.95 -9.32 2.16
N GLN A 104 4.55 -10.19 1.34
CA GLN A 104 5.89 -9.96 0.79
C GLN A 104 5.92 -8.81 -0.20
N SER A 105 4.83 -8.57 -0.93
CA SER A 105 4.74 -7.48 -1.89
C SER A 105 4.26 -6.16 -1.28
N LEU A 106 3.20 -6.18 -0.47
CA LEU A 106 2.52 -4.96 0.02
C LEU A 106 2.69 -4.70 1.53
N GLY A 107 3.49 -5.53 2.22
CA GLY A 107 3.72 -5.41 3.65
C GLY A 107 2.72 -6.20 4.50
N LEU A 108 3.10 -6.41 5.78
CA LEU A 108 2.34 -7.25 6.72
C LEU A 108 0.97 -6.69 7.05
N GLU A 109 0.79 -5.38 7.04
CA GLU A 109 -0.49 -4.73 7.34
C GLU A 109 -1.52 -5.04 6.26
N VAL A 110 -1.14 -4.90 4.98
CA VAL A 110 -2.01 -5.23 3.85
C VAL A 110 -2.21 -6.75 3.78
N GLY A 111 -1.14 -7.53 3.89
CA GLY A 111 -1.23 -8.98 3.91
C GLY A 111 -2.14 -9.51 5.02
N GLY A 112 -2.03 -8.97 6.24
CA GLY A 112 -2.87 -9.35 7.36
C GLY A 112 -4.34 -8.97 7.19
N SER A 113 -4.61 -7.79 6.62
CA SER A 113 -5.98 -7.32 6.37
C SER A 113 -6.74 -8.18 5.36
N ILE A 114 -6.03 -8.85 4.44
CA ILE A 114 -6.60 -9.82 3.50
C ILE A 114 -6.52 -11.25 4.05
N GLY A 115 -5.43 -11.59 4.74
CA GLY A 115 -5.18 -12.94 5.25
C GLY A 115 -6.17 -13.38 6.33
N ILE A 116 -6.62 -12.47 7.21
CA ILE A 116 -7.63 -12.78 8.23
C ILE A 116 -8.97 -13.12 7.59
N PRO A 117 -9.56 -12.30 6.69
CA PRO A 117 -10.77 -12.67 5.97
C PRO A 117 -10.62 -13.96 5.13
N LEU A 118 -9.48 -14.14 4.48
CA LEU A 118 -9.19 -15.38 3.73
C LEU A 118 -9.23 -16.61 4.64
N TYR A 119 -8.61 -16.52 5.82
CA TYR A 119 -8.66 -17.61 6.81
C TYR A 119 -10.11 -17.91 7.22
N LEU A 120 -10.89 -16.88 7.54
CA LEU A 120 -12.28 -17.05 7.93
C LEU A 120 -13.12 -17.66 6.79
N ALA A 121 -12.93 -17.18 5.56
CA ALA A 121 -13.61 -17.74 4.39
C ALA A 121 -13.28 -19.23 4.22
N GLN A 122 -12.00 -19.59 4.34
CA GLN A 122 -11.56 -20.97 4.20
C GLN A 122 -12.11 -21.87 5.33
N ALA A 123 -12.19 -21.35 6.57
CA ALA A 123 -12.76 -22.08 7.70
C ALA A 123 -14.29 -22.26 7.56
N LEU A 124 -15.01 -21.20 7.17
CA LEU A 124 -16.45 -21.24 6.95
C LEU A 124 -16.83 -22.11 5.74
N ALA A 125 -15.98 -22.17 4.72
CA ALA A 125 -16.20 -23.02 3.55
C ALA A 125 -16.29 -24.51 3.93
N VAL A 126 -15.61 -24.95 5.00
CA VAL A 126 -15.76 -26.32 5.51
C VAL A 126 -17.21 -26.64 5.85
N ALA A 127 -17.89 -25.75 6.59
CA ALA A 127 -19.30 -25.92 6.95
C ALA A 127 -20.20 -25.92 5.70
N MET A 128 -19.92 -25.03 4.74
CA MET A 128 -20.65 -24.99 3.46
C MET A 128 -20.57 -26.33 2.70
N TYR A 129 -19.36 -26.91 2.63
CA TYR A 129 -19.19 -28.20 1.94
C TYR A 129 -19.81 -29.37 2.72
N ILE A 130 -19.85 -29.32 4.05
CA ILE A 130 -20.54 -30.30 4.89
C ILE A 130 -22.06 -30.26 4.60
N PHE A 131 -22.65 -29.06 4.46
CA PHE A 131 -24.05 -28.94 4.07
C PHE A 131 -24.31 -29.47 2.66
N GLY A 132 -23.35 -29.29 1.72
CA GLY A 132 -23.42 -29.91 0.41
C GLY A 132 -23.35 -31.43 0.47
N PHE A 133 -22.48 -31.99 1.32
CA PHE A 133 -22.41 -33.42 1.59
C PHE A 133 -23.73 -33.95 2.18
N ARG A 134 -24.30 -33.26 3.16
CA ARG A 134 -25.59 -33.59 3.75
C ARG A 134 -26.70 -33.67 2.70
N ALA A 135 -26.77 -32.70 1.79
CA ALA A 135 -27.79 -32.71 0.73
C ALA A 135 -27.69 -33.96 -0.15
N GLY A 136 -26.47 -34.36 -0.54
CA GLY A 136 -26.25 -35.60 -1.26
C GLY A 136 -26.54 -36.86 -0.44
N TRP A 137 -26.20 -36.85 0.86
CA TRP A 137 -26.47 -37.99 1.75
C TRP A 137 -27.96 -38.20 1.99
N GLN A 138 -28.72 -37.12 2.25
CA GLN A 138 -30.16 -37.16 2.46
C GLN A 138 -30.96 -37.57 1.19
N TRP A 139 -30.37 -37.39 0.00
CA TRP A 139 -30.94 -37.93 -1.21
C TRP A 139 -31.00 -39.48 -1.21
N ILE A 140 -29.98 -40.13 -0.56
CA ILE A 140 -29.91 -41.61 -0.41
C ILE A 140 -30.75 -42.06 0.80
N PHE A 141 -30.61 -41.32 1.92
CA PHE A 141 -31.16 -41.64 3.25
C PHE A 141 -31.98 -40.47 3.77
N PRO A 142 -33.23 -40.25 3.27
CA PRO A 142 -34.02 -39.07 3.63
C PRO A 142 -34.33 -38.95 5.14
N ASP A 143 -34.46 -40.08 5.84
CA ASP A 143 -34.84 -40.15 7.26
C ASP A 143 -33.68 -39.85 8.23
N HIS A 144 -32.46 -39.76 7.73
CA HIS A 144 -31.31 -39.54 8.63
C HIS A 144 -31.30 -38.10 9.14
N PRO A 145 -31.16 -37.88 10.48
CA PRO A 145 -31.17 -36.53 11.04
C PRO A 145 -30.02 -35.70 10.55
N ALA A 146 -30.30 -34.52 10.01
CA ALA A 146 -29.32 -33.58 9.42
C ALA A 146 -28.12 -33.29 10.37
N ILE A 147 -28.41 -33.12 11.67
CA ILE A 147 -27.37 -32.80 12.66
C ILE A 147 -26.36 -33.94 12.85
N LEU A 148 -26.81 -35.20 12.77
CA LEU A 148 -25.92 -36.37 12.90
C LEU A 148 -25.01 -36.49 11.68
N ILE A 149 -25.53 -36.18 10.49
CA ILE A 149 -24.73 -36.16 9.25
C ILE A 149 -23.68 -35.06 9.34
N ASP A 150 -24.09 -33.84 9.71
CA ASP A 150 -23.17 -32.69 9.82
C ASP A 150 -22.05 -32.95 10.83
N LEU A 151 -22.39 -33.40 12.04
CA LEU A 151 -21.41 -33.66 13.08
C LEU A 151 -20.52 -34.89 12.79
N GLY A 152 -21.11 -35.93 12.21
CA GLY A 152 -20.36 -37.13 11.79
C GLY A 152 -19.36 -36.83 10.70
N THR A 153 -19.77 -36.08 9.69
CA THR A 153 -18.89 -35.63 8.61
C THR A 153 -17.79 -34.67 9.13
N PHE A 154 -18.16 -33.72 9.99
CA PHE A 154 -17.18 -32.85 10.64
C PHE A 154 -16.16 -33.64 11.45
N ALA A 155 -16.60 -34.60 12.28
CA ALA A 155 -15.70 -35.43 13.10
C ALA A 155 -14.72 -36.23 12.22
N ALA A 156 -15.19 -36.82 11.12
CA ALA A 156 -14.35 -37.51 10.17
C ALA A 156 -13.30 -36.60 9.56
N LEU A 157 -13.71 -35.44 9.05
CA LEU A 157 -12.82 -34.43 8.47
C LEU A 157 -11.78 -33.92 9.47
N PHE A 158 -12.22 -33.59 10.68
CA PHE A 158 -11.36 -33.06 11.74
C PHE A 158 -10.31 -34.10 12.16
N ILE A 159 -10.70 -35.36 12.34
CA ILE A 159 -9.77 -36.46 12.69
C ILE A 159 -8.72 -36.64 11.58
N ILE A 160 -9.15 -36.64 10.31
CA ILE A 160 -8.24 -36.81 9.17
C ILE A 160 -7.24 -35.61 9.14
N ALA A 161 -7.71 -34.39 9.27
CA ALA A 161 -6.86 -33.18 9.26
C ALA A 161 -5.90 -33.16 10.46
N TYR A 162 -6.34 -33.65 11.64
CA TYR A 162 -5.54 -33.68 12.86
C TYR A 162 -4.43 -34.76 12.81
N ILE A 163 -4.67 -35.86 12.09
CA ILE A 163 -3.68 -36.93 11.93
C ILE A 163 -2.53 -36.45 11.03
N SER A 164 -2.83 -36.07 9.80
CA SER A 164 -1.80 -35.60 8.85
C SER A 164 -2.38 -35.16 7.51
N ALA A 165 -1.80 -34.11 6.92
CA ALA A 165 -2.08 -33.69 5.55
C ALA A 165 -1.77 -34.80 4.53
N SER A 166 -0.72 -35.58 4.75
CA SER A 166 -0.37 -36.71 3.85
C SER A 166 -1.46 -37.74 3.77
N PHE A 167 -2.19 -37.98 4.85
CA PHE A 167 -3.33 -38.87 4.87
C PHE A 167 -4.52 -38.28 4.11
N ALA A 168 -4.77 -37.00 4.29
CA ALA A 168 -5.80 -36.28 3.54
C ALA A 168 -5.60 -36.37 2.02
N PHE A 169 -4.39 -36.16 1.52
CA PHE A 169 -4.10 -36.23 0.08
C PHE A 169 -4.23 -37.67 -0.48
N ARG A 170 -3.95 -38.71 0.31
CA ARG A 170 -4.23 -40.08 -0.13
C ARG A 170 -5.71 -40.34 -0.34
N ILE A 171 -6.56 -39.82 0.55
CA ILE A 171 -8.02 -39.92 0.41
C ILE A 171 -8.47 -39.16 -0.83
N GLN A 172 -7.96 -37.96 -1.05
CA GLN A 172 -8.31 -37.13 -2.24
C GLN A 172 -7.96 -37.82 -3.57
N ARG A 173 -6.87 -38.60 -3.64
CA ARG A 173 -6.57 -39.41 -4.85
C ARG A 173 -7.62 -40.47 -5.13
N VAL A 174 -8.11 -41.11 -4.10
CA VAL A 174 -9.20 -42.13 -4.25
C VAL A 174 -10.48 -41.43 -4.71
N ILE A 175 -10.81 -40.29 -4.11
CA ILE A 175 -11.99 -39.49 -4.49
C ILE A 175 -11.87 -39.01 -5.93
N LEU A 176 -10.69 -38.57 -6.38
CA LEU A 176 -10.48 -38.19 -7.78
C LEU A 176 -10.77 -39.34 -8.74
N ALA A 177 -10.31 -40.56 -8.40
CA ALA A 177 -10.61 -41.75 -9.22
C ALA A 177 -12.12 -42.04 -9.27
N ILE A 178 -12.85 -41.88 -8.17
CA ILE A 178 -14.31 -42.03 -8.11
C ILE A 178 -14.97 -40.93 -8.94
N THR A 179 -14.54 -39.65 -8.85
CA THR A 179 -15.06 -38.56 -9.62
C THR A 179 -14.85 -38.79 -11.14
N VAL A 180 -13.69 -39.27 -11.54
CA VAL A 180 -13.44 -39.63 -12.94
C VAL A 180 -14.39 -40.76 -13.38
N GLY A 181 -14.58 -41.77 -12.53
CA GLY A 181 -15.59 -42.83 -12.78
C GLY A 181 -17.02 -42.30 -12.92
N ALA A 182 -17.39 -41.31 -12.09
CA ALA A 182 -18.68 -40.62 -12.18
C ALA A 182 -18.84 -39.88 -13.52
N LEU A 183 -17.79 -39.12 -13.93
CA LEU A 183 -17.80 -38.46 -15.25
C LEU A 183 -17.92 -39.45 -16.42
N ILE A 184 -17.19 -40.57 -16.36
CA ILE A 184 -17.29 -41.63 -17.35
C ILE A 184 -18.75 -42.20 -17.39
N SER A 185 -19.33 -42.46 -16.21
CA SER A 185 -20.71 -42.92 -16.11
C SER A 185 -21.73 -41.96 -16.74
N ILE A 186 -21.55 -40.64 -16.53
CA ILE A 186 -22.40 -39.60 -17.09
C ILE A 186 -22.24 -39.55 -18.62
N PHE A 187 -21.01 -39.42 -19.12
CA PHE A 187 -20.75 -39.26 -20.55
C PHE A 187 -21.00 -40.54 -21.34
N TRP A 188 -20.96 -41.70 -20.70
CA TRP A 188 -21.31 -43.00 -21.33
C TRP A 188 -22.72 -42.99 -21.93
N THR A 189 -23.66 -42.26 -21.30
CA THR A 189 -25.05 -42.17 -21.79
C THR A 189 -25.18 -41.43 -23.11
N LEU A 190 -24.24 -40.54 -23.49
CA LEU A 190 -24.22 -39.93 -24.81
C LEU A 190 -24.05 -40.98 -25.94
N TYR A 191 -23.35 -42.06 -25.61
CA TYR A 191 -23.08 -43.15 -26.56
C TYR A 191 -24.14 -44.24 -26.50
N SER A 192 -24.61 -44.60 -25.31
CA SER A 192 -25.46 -45.76 -25.07
C SER A 192 -26.96 -45.53 -25.21
N VAL A 193 -27.42 -44.31 -25.13
CA VAL A 193 -28.85 -43.93 -25.22
C VAL A 193 -29.06 -43.10 -26.50
N PRO A 194 -30.00 -43.54 -27.41
CA PRO A 194 -30.30 -42.74 -28.62
C PRO A 194 -30.78 -41.34 -28.23
N ALA A 195 -30.20 -40.36 -28.86
CA ALA A 195 -30.45 -38.97 -28.53
C ALA A 195 -31.92 -38.56 -28.80
N GLN A 196 -32.60 -38.06 -28.07
CA GLN A 196 -32.76 -37.27 -27.02
C GLN A 196 -33.22 -35.85 -27.40
N GLN A 197 -33.10 -34.92 -26.61
CA GLN A 197 -33.72 -33.60 -26.75
C GLN A 197 -33.06 -32.75 -27.84
N PRO A 198 -33.85 -31.92 -28.57
CA PRO A 198 -33.28 -30.89 -29.44
C PRO A 198 -32.49 -29.87 -28.62
N ILE A 199 -31.43 -29.31 -29.22
CA ILE A 199 -30.60 -28.30 -28.52
C ILE A 199 -31.36 -26.99 -28.43
N THR A 200 -31.67 -26.55 -27.23
CA THR A 200 -32.13 -25.20 -26.93
C THR A 200 -30.92 -24.29 -26.78
N TRP A 201 -30.66 -23.45 -27.79
CA TRP A 201 -29.46 -22.59 -27.78
C TRP A 201 -29.58 -21.46 -26.79
N TRP A 202 -30.77 -20.85 -26.63
CA TRP A 202 -31.02 -19.77 -25.69
C TRP A 202 -32.27 -20.08 -24.88
N GLY A 203 -32.16 -20.03 -23.57
CA GLY A 203 -33.26 -20.43 -22.68
C GLY A 203 -34.25 -19.28 -22.41
N THR A 204 -35.30 -19.61 -21.68
CA THR A 204 -36.37 -18.67 -21.32
C THR A 204 -36.14 -17.90 -20.04
N PHE A 205 -35.12 -18.28 -19.26
CA PHE A 205 -34.81 -17.68 -17.97
C PHE A 205 -36.00 -17.71 -16.99
N SER A 206 -36.68 -18.81 -16.92
CA SER A 206 -37.94 -19.00 -16.17
C SER A 206 -37.75 -18.93 -14.65
N GLY A 207 -36.55 -19.17 -14.14
CA GLY A 207 -36.23 -19.10 -12.70
C GLY A 207 -36.23 -20.48 -12.03
N SER A 208 -36.87 -20.60 -10.86
CA SER A 208 -36.93 -21.84 -10.10
C SER A 208 -38.35 -22.11 -9.57
N PRO A 209 -38.68 -23.36 -9.24
CA PRO A 209 -39.94 -23.70 -8.59
C PRO A 209 -40.15 -22.97 -7.26
N GLU A 210 -39.09 -22.77 -6.50
CA GLU A 210 -39.08 -22.09 -5.20
C GLU A 210 -39.53 -20.62 -5.31
N ASN A 211 -39.26 -19.97 -6.45
CA ASN A 211 -39.68 -18.60 -6.75
C ASN A 211 -40.89 -18.55 -7.67
N MET A 212 -41.69 -19.61 -7.75
CA MET A 212 -42.90 -19.72 -8.61
C MET A 212 -42.65 -19.32 -10.08
N PHE A 213 -41.44 -19.59 -10.61
CA PHE A 213 -41.02 -19.24 -11.97
C PHE A 213 -41.18 -17.75 -12.31
N SER A 214 -40.87 -16.88 -11.33
CA SER A 214 -40.98 -15.42 -11.51
C SER A 214 -39.93 -14.83 -12.47
N GLY A 215 -39.08 -15.68 -13.08
CA GLY A 215 -37.99 -15.27 -13.95
C GLY A 215 -36.69 -15.08 -13.22
N ILE A 216 -35.56 -15.18 -13.94
CA ILE A 216 -34.20 -14.94 -13.42
C ILE A 216 -33.37 -14.26 -14.50
N GLY A 217 -32.47 -13.35 -14.09
CA GLY A 217 -31.55 -12.67 -15.02
C GLY A 217 -30.30 -13.49 -15.31
N PHE A 218 -29.65 -13.24 -16.45
CA PHE A 218 -28.36 -13.83 -16.84
C PHE A 218 -27.28 -13.68 -15.74
N TRP A 219 -27.17 -12.48 -15.16
CA TRP A 219 -26.18 -12.20 -14.12
C TRP A 219 -26.47 -12.92 -12.80
N ALA A 220 -27.71 -13.21 -12.50
CA ALA A 220 -28.07 -14.03 -11.33
C ALA A 220 -27.65 -15.49 -11.53
N LEU A 221 -27.86 -16.07 -12.74
CA LEU A 221 -27.31 -17.39 -13.08
C LEU A 221 -25.80 -17.43 -13.04
N PHE A 222 -25.14 -16.40 -13.58
CA PHE A 222 -23.71 -16.24 -13.48
C PHE A 222 -23.23 -16.23 -12.03
N ALA A 223 -23.92 -15.47 -11.16
CA ALA A 223 -23.58 -15.38 -9.72
C ALA A 223 -23.69 -16.74 -9.01
N VAL A 224 -24.68 -17.55 -9.37
CA VAL A 224 -24.85 -18.92 -8.82
C VAL A 224 -23.77 -19.89 -9.34
N PHE A 225 -23.34 -19.72 -10.60
CA PHE A 225 -22.31 -20.58 -11.19
C PHE A 225 -20.91 -20.21 -10.73
N PHE A 226 -20.60 -18.93 -10.55
CA PHE A 226 -19.23 -18.42 -10.34
C PHE A 226 -18.45 -19.16 -9.23
N PRO A 227 -19.04 -19.51 -8.08
CA PRO A 227 -18.32 -20.27 -7.03
C PRO A 227 -17.79 -21.63 -7.51
N ALA A 228 -18.36 -22.25 -8.57
CA ALA A 228 -17.83 -23.48 -9.15
C ALA A 228 -16.42 -23.32 -9.73
N ALA A 229 -16.14 -22.17 -10.32
CA ALA A 229 -14.83 -21.88 -10.90
C ALA A 229 -13.76 -21.51 -9.84
N THR A 230 -14.17 -21.15 -8.60
CA THR A 230 -13.27 -20.84 -7.50
C THR A 230 -12.60 -22.11 -6.97
N GLY A 231 -11.52 -21.99 -6.22
CA GLY A 231 -10.82 -23.18 -5.68
C GLY A 231 -9.34 -23.23 -6.04
N ILE A 232 -8.87 -22.28 -6.87
CA ILE A 232 -7.46 -22.20 -7.28
C ILE A 232 -6.48 -22.03 -6.10
N MET A 233 -6.96 -21.57 -4.95
CA MET A 233 -6.14 -21.42 -3.75
C MET A 233 -5.85 -22.73 -3.00
N ALA A 234 -6.57 -23.81 -3.30
CA ALA A 234 -6.37 -25.09 -2.62
C ALA A 234 -4.91 -25.58 -2.67
N GLY A 235 -4.30 -25.51 -3.87
CA GLY A 235 -2.88 -25.84 -4.05
C GLY A 235 -1.93 -24.76 -3.50
N ALA A 236 -2.25 -23.48 -3.65
CA ALA A 236 -1.42 -22.38 -3.17
C ALA A 236 -1.34 -22.31 -1.64
N ASN A 237 -2.42 -22.65 -0.93
CA ASN A 237 -2.44 -22.71 0.53
C ASN A 237 -1.50 -23.77 1.11
N MET A 238 -1.11 -24.75 0.29
CA MET A 238 -0.17 -25.83 0.64
C MET A 238 1.27 -25.53 0.22
N SER A 239 1.58 -24.32 -0.20
CA SER A 239 2.89 -23.91 -0.75
C SER A 239 4.08 -24.32 0.12
N GLY A 240 3.96 -24.24 1.45
CA GLY A 240 5.01 -24.65 2.40
C GLY A 240 5.27 -26.17 2.46
N GLU A 241 4.43 -27.00 1.85
CA GLU A 241 4.54 -28.47 1.86
C GLU A 241 4.82 -29.05 0.47
N LEU A 242 5.03 -28.20 -0.54
CA LEU A 242 5.37 -28.61 -1.90
C LEU A 242 6.87 -28.79 -2.07
N LYS A 243 7.27 -29.80 -2.86
CA LYS A 243 8.69 -30.02 -3.24
C LYS A 243 9.25 -28.83 -4.02
N ASN A 244 8.48 -28.35 -4.98
CA ASN A 244 8.83 -27.29 -5.92
C ASN A 244 7.65 -26.34 -6.13
N PRO A 245 7.35 -25.44 -5.17
CA PRO A 245 6.18 -24.56 -5.27
C PRO A 245 6.15 -23.71 -6.56
N ARG A 246 7.32 -23.24 -7.01
CA ARG A 246 7.49 -22.42 -8.21
C ARG A 246 7.04 -23.09 -9.51
N GLU A 247 7.12 -24.41 -9.57
CA GLU A 247 6.71 -25.20 -10.73
C GLU A 247 5.35 -25.84 -10.50
N SER A 248 5.13 -26.36 -9.29
CA SER A 248 3.93 -27.14 -8.97
C SER A 248 2.66 -26.29 -8.98
N ILE A 249 2.72 -25.05 -8.45
CA ILE A 249 1.54 -24.18 -8.39
C ILE A 249 1.10 -23.75 -9.79
N PRO A 250 1.97 -23.19 -10.65
CA PRO A 250 1.56 -22.83 -12.00
C PRO A 250 0.99 -24.00 -12.80
N VAL A 251 1.73 -25.10 -12.90
CA VAL A 251 1.35 -26.25 -13.71
C VAL A 251 0.07 -26.90 -13.19
N GLY A 252 0.01 -27.16 -11.88
CA GLY A 252 -1.14 -27.84 -11.27
C GLY A 252 -2.41 -27.00 -11.33
N THR A 253 -2.34 -25.72 -11.00
CA THR A 253 -3.49 -24.81 -11.00
C THR A 253 -4.02 -24.57 -12.41
N MET A 254 -3.14 -24.24 -13.37
CA MET A 254 -3.55 -23.95 -14.75
C MET A 254 -4.15 -25.20 -15.43
N SER A 255 -3.55 -26.37 -15.21
CA SER A 255 -4.07 -27.62 -15.75
C SER A 255 -5.46 -27.95 -15.17
N ALA A 256 -5.68 -27.71 -13.87
CA ALA A 256 -6.98 -27.94 -13.25
C ALA A 256 -8.05 -26.97 -13.77
N ILE A 257 -7.74 -25.69 -13.96
CA ILE A 257 -8.68 -24.70 -14.51
C ILE A 257 -9.08 -25.07 -15.95
N VAL A 258 -8.09 -25.36 -16.81
CA VAL A 258 -8.36 -25.68 -18.22
C VAL A 258 -9.18 -26.96 -18.34
N LEU A 259 -8.76 -28.02 -17.66
CA LEU A 259 -9.48 -29.30 -17.69
C LEU A 259 -10.87 -29.18 -17.08
N GLY A 260 -11.01 -28.46 -15.95
CA GLY A 260 -12.31 -28.21 -15.33
C GLY A 260 -13.24 -27.43 -16.25
N THR A 261 -12.75 -26.39 -16.95
CA THR A 261 -13.53 -25.63 -17.93
C THR A 261 -14.03 -26.53 -19.06
N ILE A 262 -13.18 -27.40 -19.61
CA ILE A 262 -13.56 -28.33 -20.66
C ILE A 262 -14.66 -29.29 -20.17
N ILE A 263 -14.52 -29.80 -18.94
CA ILE A 263 -15.53 -30.71 -18.35
C ILE A 263 -16.86 -29.99 -18.19
N TYR A 264 -16.89 -28.76 -17.69
CA TYR A 264 -18.13 -27.98 -17.56
C TYR A 264 -18.80 -27.72 -18.92
N LEU A 265 -18.05 -27.35 -19.95
CA LEU A 265 -18.59 -27.14 -21.28
C LEU A 265 -19.22 -28.43 -21.88
N LEU A 266 -18.53 -29.56 -21.69
CA LEU A 266 -19.03 -30.86 -22.12
C LEU A 266 -20.24 -31.30 -21.29
N MET A 267 -20.26 -31.01 -19.99
CA MET A 267 -21.35 -31.33 -19.09
C MET A 267 -22.63 -30.53 -19.47
N ALA A 268 -22.47 -29.23 -19.75
CA ALA A 268 -23.58 -28.40 -20.23
C ALA A 268 -24.17 -28.94 -21.53
N TYR A 269 -23.32 -29.42 -22.48
CA TYR A 269 -23.77 -30.08 -23.69
C TYR A 269 -24.51 -31.39 -23.39
N TRP A 270 -23.98 -32.20 -22.48
CA TRP A 270 -24.62 -33.45 -22.06
C TRP A 270 -26.01 -33.19 -21.43
N LEU A 271 -26.10 -32.21 -20.51
CA LEU A 271 -27.32 -31.84 -19.81
C LEU A 271 -28.45 -31.48 -20.78
N ILE A 272 -28.18 -30.57 -21.73
CA ILE A 272 -29.22 -30.11 -22.70
C ILE A 272 -29.66 -31.20 -23.66
N ARG A 273 -28.84 -32.25 -23.84
CA ARG A 273 -29.15 -33.42 -24.64
C ARG A 273 -29.90 -34.51 -23.87
N SER A 274 -29.78 -34.54 -22.55
CA SER A 274 -30.26 -35.61 -21.67
C SER A 274 -31.65 -35.36 -21.11
N ALA A 275 -32.10 -34.09 -21.01
CA ALA A 275 -33.35 -33.71 -20.39
C ALA A 275 -33.94 -32.44 -21.04
N THR A 276 -35.23 -32.23 -20.85
CA THR A 276 -35.93 -31.01 -21.30
C THR A 276 -35.53 -29.83 -20.42
N PRO A 277 -35.61 -28.58 -20.91
CA PRO A 277 -35.35 -27.39 -20.08
C PRO A 277 -36.18 -27.34 -18.80
N ASP A 278 -37.44 -27.74 -18.86
CA ASP A 278 -38.33 -27.74 -17.68
C ASP A 278 -37.94 -28.79 -16.65
N GLU A 279 -37.47 -29.98 -17.09
CA GLU A 279 -36.89 -30.98 -16.19
C GLU A 279 -35.60 -30.51 -15.55
N LEU A 280 -34.73 -29.85 -16.33
CA LEU A 280 -33.46 -29.30 -15.82
C LEU A 280 -33.66 -28.21 -14.76
N VAL A 281 -34.70 -27.39 -14.92
CA VAL A 281 -35.04 -26.32 -13.98
C VAL A 281 -35.70 -26.86 -12.71
N SER A 282 -36.55 -27.89 -12.82
CA SER A 282 -37.30 -28.44 -11.68
C SER A 282 -36.57 -29.50 -10.87
N ASN A 283 -35.63 -30.22 -11.50
CA ASN A 283 -34.91 -31.35 -10.87
C ASN A 283 -33.41 -31.12 -10.77
N TYR A 284 -32.96 -30.79 -9.58
CA TYR A 284 -31.52 -30.56 -9.31
C TYR A 284 -30.67 -31.85 -9.29
N THR A 285 -31.30 -33.02 -9.24
CA THR A 285 -30.62 -34.33 -9.18
C THR A 285 -30.60 -35.05 -10.53
N ILE A 286 -31.01 -34.39 -11.60
CA ILE A 286 -31.14 -34.96 -12.95
C ILE A 286 -29.87 -35.68 -13.43
N MET A 287 -28.71 -35.17 -13.03
CA MET A 287 -27.40 -35.72 -13.37
C MET A 287 -27.19 -37.12 -12.77
N ILE A 288 -27.74 -37.34 -11.57
CA ILE A 288 -27.67 -38.62 -10.86
C ILE A 288 -28.68 -39.62 -11.55
N GLU A 289 -29.86 -39.15 -11.87
CA GLU A 289 -30.91 -39.98 -12.41
C GLU A 289 -30.67 -40.44 -13.86
N ARG A 290 -30.05 -39.59 -14.67
CA ARG A 290 -29.76 -39.85 -16.09
C ARG A 290 -28.42 -40.52 -16.35
N ALA A 291 -27.60 -40.75 -15.33
CA ALA A 291 -26.29 -41.41 -15.48
C ALA A 291 -26.43 -42.93 -15.73
N ALA A 292 -25.45 -43.53 -16.41
CA ALA A 292 -25.42 -44.95 -16.67
C ALA A 292 -25.32 -45.80 -15.37
N TRP A 293 -24.55 -45.30 -14.40
CA TRP A 293 -24.37 -45.95 -13.08
C TRP A 293 -24.60 -44.92 -11.98
N THR A 294 -25.80 -44.80 -11.51
CA THR A 294 -26.21 -43.87 -10.44
C THR A 294 -25.34 -43.96 -9.19
N PRO A 295 -25.00 -45.16 -8.66
CA PRO A 295 -24.22 -45.23 -7.41
C PRO A 295 -22.84 -44.55 -7.48
N ILE A 296 -22.13 -44.63 -8.62
CA ILE A 296 -20.80 -44.05 -8.75
C ILE A 296 -20.91 -42.51 -8.88
N VAL A 297 -22.00 -41.99 -9.47
CA VAL A 297 -22.22 -40.54 -9.56
C VAL A 297 -22.57 -39.97 -8.19
N VAL A 298 -23.36 -40.68 -7.40
CA VAL A 298 -23.65 -40.29 -6.01
C VAL A 298 -22.36 -40.35 -5.16
N ALA A 299 -21.56 -41.39 -5.31
CA ALA A 299 -20.26 -41.48 -4.65
C ALA A 299 -19.31 -40.33 -5.10
N GLY A 300 -19.39 -39.95 -6.37
CA GLY A 300 -18.68 -38.77 -6.91
C GLY A 300 -19.10 -37.47 -6.25
N LEU A 301 -20.41 -37.21 -6.14
CA LEU A 301 -20.97 -36.04 -5.45
C LEU A 301 -20.52 -35.97 -3.97
N LEU A 302 -20.72 -37.06 -3.23
CA LEU A 302 -20.33 -37.14 -1.83
C LEU A 302 -18.82 -37.01 -1.67
N GLY A 303 -18.05 -37.67 -2.53
CA GLY A 303 -16.60 -37.60 -2.54
C GLY A 303 -16.09 -36.20 -2.83
N ALA A 304 -16.61 -35.54 -3.86
CA ALA A 304 -16.19 -34.19 -4.24
C ALA A 304 -16.48 -33.16 -3.13
N THR A 305 -17.66 -33.20 -2.51
CA THR A 305 -18.01 -32.30 -1.39
C THR A 305 -17.16 -32.57 -0.16
N PHE A 306 -16.92 -33.86 0.20
CA PHE A 306 -16.06 -34.27 1.27
C PHE A 306 -14.59 -33.82 1.03
N SER A 307 -14.10 -33.97 -0.20
CA SER A 307 -12.76 -33.55 -0.58
C SER A 307 -12.56 -32.04 -0.51
N SER A 308 -13.55 -31.25 -0.95
CA SER A 308 -13.51 -29.78 -0.86
C SER A 308 -13.50 -29.32 0.60
N ALA A 309 -14.32 -29.95 1.45
CA ALA A 309 -14.27 -29.72 2.90
C ALA A 309 -12.91 -30.09 3.50
N LEU A 310 -12.33 -31.23 3.07
CA LEU A 310 -11.03 -31.70 3.51
C LEU A 310 -9.89 -30.75 3.08
N ALA A 311 -9.91 -30.25 1.85
CA ALA A 311 -8.94 -29.27 1.39
C ALA A 311 -9.01 -27.98 2.23
N SER A 312 -10.21 -27.54 2.58
CA SER A 312 -10.44 -26.33 3.37
C SER A 312 -10.03 -26.49 4.84
N ILE A 313 -10.38 -27.61 5.50
CA ILE A 313 -10.01 -27.84 6.90
C ILE A 313 -8.52 -28.13 7.09
N VAL A 314 -7.82 -28.58 6.05
CA VAL A 314 -6.37 -28.71 6.02
C VAL A 314 -5.70 -27.38 5.68
N GLY A 315 -6.24 -26.60 4.77
CA GLY A 315 -5.66 -25.33 4.30
C GLY A 315 -5.80 -24.17 5.30
N ALA A 316 -6.98 -23.98 5.89
CA ALA A 316 -7.26 -22.87 6.80
C ALA A 316 -6.28 -22.76 7.99
N PRO A 317 -5.93 -23.84 8.71
CA PRO A 317 -4.99 -23.76 9.82
C PRO A 317 -3.59 -23.29 9.42
N ARG A 318 -3.18 -23.52 8.17
CA ARG A 318 -1.89 -23.10 7.64
C ARG A 318 -1.83 -21.59 7.39
N ILE A 319 -2.95 -21.00 6.96
CA ILE A 319 -3.09 -19.55 6.85
C ILE A 319 -3.04 -18.94 8.26
N LEU A 320 -3.78 -19.52 9.21
CA LEU A 320 -3.81 -19.03 10.60
C LEU A 320 -2.43 -19.12 11.27
N GLN A 321 -1.70 -20.20 11.02
CA GLN A 321 -0.34 -20.39 11.52
C GLN A 321 0.61 -19.34 10.91
N ALA A 322 0.53 -19.06 9.61
CA ALA A 322 1.36 -18.07 8.95
C ALA A 322 1.07 -16.63 9.46
N LEU A 323 -0.20 -16.32 9.75
CA LEU A 323 -0.60 -15.08 10.43
C LEU A 323 -0.01 -14.99 11.84
N GLY A 324 0.07 -16.14 12.55
CA GLY A 324 0.73 -16.26 13.84
C GLY A 324 2.24 -16.03 13.76
N ASP A 325 2.94 -16.69 12.83
CA ASP A 325 4.38 -16.51 12.60
C ASP A 325 4.73 -15.04 12.34
N SER A 326 3.87 -14.32 11.63
CA SER A 326 4.04 -12.89 11.31
C SER A 326 3.60 -11.94 12.43
N SER A 327 3.27 -12.42 13.62
CA SER A 327 2.86 -11.63 14.78
C SER A 327 1.63 -10.72 14.56
N ILE A 328 0.79 -11.04 13.59
CA ILE A 328 -0.41 -10.26 13.22
C ILE A 328 -1.53 -10.44 14.24
N LEU A 329 -1.70 -11.66 14.77
CA LEU A 329 -2.79 -12.02 15.67
C LEU A 329 -2.46 -11.76 17.14
N PRO A 330 -3.46 -11.55 18.01
CA PRO A 330 -3.26 -11.68 19.45
C PRO A 330 -2.88 -13.14 19.76
N LYS A 331 -1.97 -13.35 20.73
CA LYS A 331 -1.41 -14.69 21.08
C LYS A 331 -0.75 -15.43 19.90
N SER A 332 -0.10 -14.68 18.99
CA SER A 332 0.56 -15.20 17.78
C SER A 332 1.43 -16.41 18.02
N LYS A 333 2.21 -16.42 19.12
CA LYS A 333 3.07 -17.54 19.51
C LYS A 333 2.32 -18.87 19.70
N TRP A 334 1.04 -18.84 20.10
CA TRP A 334 0.24 -20.04 20.27
C TRP A 334 -0.19 -20.63 18.92
N PHE A 335 -0.50 -19.79 17.94
CA PHE A 335 -0.89 -20.20 16.59
C PHE A 335 0.30 -20.66 15.74
N SER A 336 1.50 -20.14 15.99
CA SER A 336 2.71 -20.47 15.22
C SER A 336 3.30 -21.85 15.53
N ILE A 337 2.93 -22.48 16.67
CA ILE A 337 3.50 -23.75 17.10
C ILE A 337 3.17 -24.86 16.11
N ARG A 338 4.23 -25.56 15.64
CA ARG A 338 4.14 -26.79 14.83
C ARG A 338 4.59 -27.99 15.66
N THR A 339 4.02 -29.13 15.35
CA THR A 339 4.50 -30.42 15.90
C THR A 339 5.78 -30.87 15.19
N GLN A 340 6.44 -31.89 15.71
CA GLN A 340 7.59 -32.52 15.03
C GLN A 340 7.25 -33.08 13.64
N SER A 341 5.96 -33.37 13.38
CA SER A 341 5.44 -33.75 12.05
C SER A 341 5.12 -32.59 11.15
N GLY A 342 5.33 -31.31 11.59
CA GLY A 342 5.06 -30.11 10.85
C GLY A 342 3.61 -29.63 10.90
N GLU A 343 2.70 -30.32 11.59
CA GLU A 343 1.28 -29.97 11.62
C GLU A 343 0.97 -28.86 12.65
N PRO A 344 0.17 -27.83 12.30
CA PRO A 344 -0.18 -26.71 13.19
C PRO A 344 -1.38 -27.07 14.09
N ARG A 345 -1.21 -27.95 15.06
CA ARG A 345 -2.32 -28.50 15.86
C ARG A 345 -3.18 -27.45 16.53
N ASN A 346 -2.58 -26.41 17.10
CA ASN A 346 -3.35 -25.37 17.79
C ASN A 346 -4.26 -24.61 16.79
N SER A 347 -3.75 -24.33 15.61
CA SER A 347 -4.53 -23.70 14.54
C SER A 347 -5.62 -24.64 14.00
N ILE A 348 -5.38 -25.97 13.96
CA ILE A 348 -6.40 -26.96 13.58
C ILE A 348 -7.54 -27.00 14.61
N ILE A 349 -7.21 -27.03 15.92
CA ILE A 349 -8.23 -27.01 16.98
C ILE A 349 -9.08 -25.74 16.93
N PHE A 350 -8.43 -24.57 16.77
CA PHE A 350 -9.15 -23.31 16.69
C PHE A 350 -10.05 -23.23 15.46
N THR A 351 -9.55 -23.70 14.31
CA THR A 351 -10.34 -23.79 13.07
C THR A 351 -11.53 -24.73 13.25
N GLY A 352 -11.34 -25.89 13.89
CA GLY A 352 -12.42 -26.82 14.21
C GLY A 352 -13.52 -26.20 15.08
N ALA A 353 -13.15 -25.37 16.05
CA ALA A 353 -14.11 -24.66 16.87
C ALA A 353 -14.95 -23.66 16.05
N ILE A 354 -14.32 -22.90 15.12
CA ILE A 354 -15.03 -21.99 14.21
C ILE A 354 -16.00 -22.75 13.30
N VAL A 355 -15.57 -23.89 12.74
CA VAL A 355 -16.41 -24.74 11.89
C VAL A 355 -17.63 -25.26 12.66
N LEU A 356 -17.43 -25.72 13.90
CA LEU A 356 -18.55 -26.15 14.76
C LEU A 356 -19.56 -25.03 15.02
N ILE A 357 -19.09 -23.82 15.30
CA ILE A 357 -19.96 -22.66 15.49
C ILE A 357 -20.74 -22.39 14.20
N ALA A 358 -20.07 -22.43 13.02
CA ALA A 358 -20.72 -22.22 11.74
C ALA A 358 -21.79 -23.29 11.42
N LEU A 359 -21.54 -24.56 11.78
CA LEU A 359 -22.51 -25.64 11.63
C LEU A 359 -23.75 -25.43 12.53
N MET A 360 -23.57 -24.82 13.71
CA MET A 360 -24.71 -24.52 14.63
C MET A 360 -25.61 -23.39 14.09
N LEU A 361 -25.10 -22.48 13.27
CA LEU A 361 -25.90 -21.41 12.64
C LEU A 361 -26.91 -21.94 11.62
N ARG A 362 -26.72 -23.11 11.05
CA ARG A 362 -27.59 -23.86 10.13
C ARG A 362 -28.08 -23.11 8.87
N ASP A 363 -27.63 -21.88 8.66
CA ASP A 363 -28.02 -21.05 7.52
C ASP A 363 -26.87 -20.92 6.51
N LEU A 364 -26.95 -21.76 5.47
CA LEU A 364 -25.99 -21.72 4.36
C LEU A 364 -26.07 -20.40 3.58
N ASN A 365 -27.27 -19.85 3.42
CA ASN A 365 -27.50 -18.68 2.58
C ASN A 365 -26.95 -17.41 3.22
N ALA A 366 -26.84 -17.38 4.54
CA ALA A 366 -26.26 -16.25 5.25
C ALA A 366 -24.73 -16.16 5.13
N ILE A 367 -24.03 -17.30 5.08
CA ILE A 367 -22.56 -17.33 5.10
C ILE A 367 -21.92 -17.46 3.72
N ALA A 368 -22.58 -18.10 2.76
CA ALA A 368 -22.03 -18.35 1.43
C ALA A 368 -21.64 -17.06 0.66
N PRO A 369 -22.45 -15.98 0.65
CA PRO A 369 -22.06 -14.75 -0.01
C PRO A 369 -20.80 -14.11 0.60
N LEU A 370 -20.67 -14.12 1.93
CA LEU A 370 -19.50 -13.55 2.63
C LEU A 370 -18.22 -14.33 2.31
N ILE A 371 -18.29 -15.65 2.28
CA ILE A 371 -17.18 -16.53 1.88
C ILE A 371 -16.73 -16.18 0.46
N THR A 372 -17.67 -16.06 -0.46
CA THR A 372 -17.38 -15.72 -1.86
C THR A 372 -16.71 -14.35 -1.99
N MET A 373 -17.19 -13.34 -1.24
CA MET A 373 -16.61 -12.00 -1.27
C MET A 373 -15.15 -11.99 -0.76
N PHE A 374 -14.84 -12.71 0.31
CA PHE A 374 -13.47 -12.78 0.85
C PHE A 374 -12.50 -13.52 -0.10
N PHE A 375 -12.95 -14.57 -0.78
CA PHE A 375 -12.13 -15.21 -1.82
C PHE A 375 -11.89 -14.28 -3.00
N LEU A 376 -12.93 -13.64 -3.53
CA LEU A 376 -12.82 -12.70 -4.65
C LEU A 376 -11.93 -11.51 -4.32
N LEU A 377 -12.01 -11.00 -3.09
CA LEU A 377 -11.14 -9.93 -2.63
C LEU A 377 -9.67 -10.37 -2.60
N THR A 378 -9.41 -11.60 -2.17
CA THR A 378 -8.05 -12.18 -2.21
C THR A 378 -7.57 -12.30 -3.66
N TYR A 379 -8.42 -12.76 -4.59
CA TYR A 379 -8.06 -12.86 -6.01
C TYR A 379 -7.81 -11.48 -6.63
N THR A 380 -8.63 -10.50 -6.28
CA THR A 380 -8.41 -9.10 -6.66
C THR A 380 -7.03 -8.63 -6.20
N MET A 381 -6.68 -8.87 -4.94
CA MET A 381 -5.39 -8.44 -4.40
C MET A 381 -4.20 -9.14 -5.03
N ILE A 382 -4.28 -10.43 -5.37
CA ILE A 382 -3.23 -11.13 -6.12
C ILE A 382 -3.02 -10.46 -7.49
N ASN A 383 -4.08 -10.16 -8.20
CA ASN A 383 -4.00 -9.48 -9.50
C ASN A 383 -3.43 -8.05 -9.34
N VAL A 384 -3.85 -7.30 -8.32
CA VAL A 384 -3.34 -5.95 -8.02
C VAL A 384 -1.85 -5.98 -7.70
N VAL A 385 -1.39 -6.94 -6.88
CA VAL A 385 0.04 -7.11 -6.58
C VAL A 385 0.85 -7.29 -7.86
N VAL A 386 0.45 -8.23 -8.72
CA VAL A 386 1.16 -8.49 -9.98
C VAL A 386 1.12 -7.28 -10.91
N PHE A 387 -0.04 -6.62 -11.00
CA PHE A 387 -0.18 -5.39 -11.79
C PHE A 387 0.77 -4.30 -11.30
N MET A 388 0.87 -4.08 -10.00
CA MET A 388 1.77 -3.08 -9.39
C MET A 388 3.24 -3.42 -9.64
N GLU A 389 3.66 -4.65 -9.38
CA GLU A 389 5.05 -5.07 -9.59
C GLU A 389 5.48 -4.97 -11.05
N GLN A 390 4.58 -5.28 -11.99
CA GLN A 390 4.82 -5.13 -13.42
C GLN A 390 4.86 -3.67 -13.87
N SER A 391 3.90 -2.85 -13.43
CA SER A 391 3.78 -1.45 -13.86
C SER A 391 4.94 -0.59 -13.36
N LEU A 392 5.49 -0.91 -12.18
CA LEU A 392 6.65 -0.24 -11.59
C LEU A 392 7.99 -0.70 -12.18
N ASN A 393 8.01 -1.72 -13.05
CA ASN A 393 9.22 -2.32 -13.63
C ASN A 393 10.31 -2.60 -12.57
N LEU A 394 9.92 -3.12 -11.42
CA LEU A 394 10.85 -3.35 -10.33
C LEU A 394 11.91 -4.38 -10.72
N VAL A 395 13.16 -4.08 -10.42
CA VAL A 395 14.28 -4.99 -10.69
C VAL A 395 14.13 -6.31 -9.89
N SER A 396 13.40 -6.30 -8.79
CA SER A 396 13.08 -7.48 -7.98
C SER A 396 12.01 -8.38 -8.61
N PHE A 397 11.19 -7.87 -9.54
CA PHE A 397 10.16 -8.66 -10.22
C PHE A 397 10.75 -9.38 -11.46
N ARG A 398 11.14 -10.63 -11.26
CA ARG A 398 11.77 -11.49 -12.30
C ARG A 398 11.09 -12.85 -12.38
N PRO A 399 9.78 -12.89 -12.72
CA PRO A 399 9.07 -14.15 -12.81
C PRO A 399 9.60 -15.01 -13.95
N LEU A 400 9.64 -16.33 -13.76
CA LEU A 400 9.94 -17.27 -14.83
C LEU A 400 8.83 -17.32 -15.89
N PHE A 401 7.58 -17.07 -15.43
CA PHE A 401 6.40 -17.02 -16.29
C PHE A 401 5.88 -15.57 -16.36
N ARG A 402 6.18 -14.88 -17.47
CA ARG A 402 5.75 -13.49 -17.70
C ARG A 402 4.40 -13.45 -18.38
N ILE A 403 3.52 -12.58 -17.89
CA ILE A 403 2.19 -12.32 -18.47
C ILE A 403 2.11 -10.85 -18.92
N PRO A 404 1.26 -10.51 -19.91
CA PRO A 404 0.96 -9.12 -20.26
C PRO A 404 0.30 -8.37 -19.09
N LEU A 405 0.58 -7.08 -18.95
CA LEU A 405 -0.01 -6.21 -17.90
C LEU A 405 -1.54 -6.23 -17.93
N ALA A 406 -2.13 -6.32 -19.13
CA ALA A 406 -3.57 -6.40 -19.31
C ALA A 406 -4.21 -7.62 -18.61
N VAL A 407 -3.49 -8.74 -18.47
CA VAL A 407 -4.00 -9.95 -17.80
C VAL A 407 -4.30 -9.69 -16.34
N SER A 408 -3.35 -9.14 -15.61
CA SER A 408 -3.53 -8.82 -14.19
C SER A 408 -4.54 -7.70 -13.97
N PHE A 409 -4.56 -6.68 -14.84
CA PHE A 409 -5.59 -5.64 -14.80
C PHE A 409 -7.00 -6.18 -15.02
N LEU A 410 -7.22 -6.96 -16.09
CA LEU A 410 -8.52 -7.57 -16.40
C LEU A 410 -8.93 -8.60 -15.35
N GLY A 411 -7.97 -9.33 -14.76
CA GLY A 411 -8.22 -10.23 -13.64
C GLY A 411 -8.76 -9.49 -12.41
N ALA A 412 -8.11 -8.37 -12.02
CA ALA A 412 -8.57 -7.55 -10.90
C ALA A 412 -9.94 -6.92 -11.16
N ALA A 413 -10.12 -6.31 -12.34
CA ALA A 413 -11.38 -5.69 -12.73
C ALA A 413 -12.52 -6.73 -12.82
N GLY A 414 -12.24 -7.92 -13.36
CA GLY A 414 -13.20 -9.03 -13.44
C GLY A 414 -13.61 -9.52 -12.05
N CYS A 415 -12.69 -9.72 -11.13
CA CYS A 415 -13.02 -10.11 -9.75
C CYS A 415 -13.88 -9.05 -9.04
N LEU A 416 -13.55 -7.77 -9.18
CA LEU A 416 -14.35 -6.67 -8.63
C LEU A 416 -15.75 -6.64 -9.25
N PHE A 417 -15.86 -6.79 -10.58
CA PHE A 417 -17.13 -6.86 -11.28
C PHE A 417 -18.01 -7.99 -10.73
N VAL A 418 -17.43 -9.18 -10.55
CA VAL A 418 -18.16 -10.32 -9.97
C VAL A 418 -18.61 -10.04 -8.55
N MET A 419 -17.78 -9.43 -7.70
CA MET A 419 -18.17 -9.09 -6.33
C MET A 419 -19.44 -8.24 -6.30
N PHE A 420 -19.51 -7.20 -7.12
CA PHE A 420 -20.69 -6.33 -7.18
C PHE A 420 -21.90 -6.99 -7.86
N THR A 421 -21.66 -7.88 -8.82
CA THR A 421 -22.73 -8.61 -9.52
C THR A 421 -23.36 -9.69 -8.64
N VAL A 422 -22.55 -10.42 -7.86
CA VAL A 422 -23.03 -11.49 -6.96
C VAL A 422 -23.80 -10.88 -5.77
N ASN A 423 -23.21 -9.97 -5.06
CA ASN A 423 -23.88 -9.30 -3.94
C ASN A 423 -23.17 -7.99 -3.55
N SER A 424 -23.70 -6.86 -3.96
CA SER A 424 -23.12 -5.54 -3.70
C SER A 424 -23.06 -5.18 -2.20
N THR A 425 -24.07 -5.60 -1.42
CA THR A 425 -24.11 -5.32 0.03
C THR A 425 -22.98 -6.05 0.76
N PHE A 426 -22.84 -7.37 0.52
CA PHE A 426 -21.74 -8.13 1.14
C PHE A 426 -20.38 -7.71 0.60
N THR A 427 -20.28 -7.18 -0.63
CA THR A 427 -19.06 -6.58 -1.16
C THR A 427 -18.62 -5.38 -0.32
N LEU A 428 -19.53 -4.45 -0.04
CA LEU A 428 -19.26 -3.29 0.80
C LEU A 428 -18.88 -3.70 2.23
N VAL A 429 -19.61 -4.67 2.81
CA VAL A 429 -19.27 -5.22 4.14
C VAL A 429 -17.85 -5.80 4.14
N ALA A 430 -17.49 -6.60 3.15
CA ALA A 430 -16.17 -7.18 3.05
C ALA A 430 -15.07 -6.11 2.92
N MET A 431 -15.29 -5.06 2.12
CA MET A 431 -14.37 -3.93 2.00
C MET A 431 -14.20 -3.18 3.33
N VAL A 432 -15.30 -2.88 4.03
CA VAL A 432 -15.27 -2.22 5.34
C VAL A 432 -14.50 -3.06 6.36
N VAL A 433 -14.73 -4.38 6.40
CA VAL A 433 -14.00 -5.30 7.29
C VAL A 433 -12.49 -5.24 7.01
N VAL A 434 -12.08 -5.31 5.74
CA VAL A 434 -10.65 -5.26 5.36
C VAL A 434 -10.02 -3.92 5.74
N VAL A 435 -10.68 -2.80 5.43
CA VAL A 435 -10.18 -1.45 5.79
C VAL A 435 -10.08 -1.30 7.30
N SER A 436 -11.05 -1.80 8.06
CA SER A 436 -11.03 -1.77 9.53
C SER A 436 -9.86 -2.58 10.10
N ILE A 437 -9.65 -3.80 9.61
CA ILE A 437 -8.51 -4.64 10.02
C ILE A 437 -7.19 -3.94 9.66
N HIS A 438 -7.08 -3.39 8.43
CA HIS A 438 -5.91 -2.65 7.99
C HIS A 438 -5.58 -1.47 8.92
N SER A 439 -6.58 -0.67 9.26
CA SER A 439 -6.45 0.47 10.19
C SER A 439 -5.94 0.04 11.57
N VAL A 440 -6.45 -1.08 12.10
CA VAL A 440 -5.97 -1.65 13.37
C VAL A 440 -4.52 -2.13 13.25
N LEU A 441 -4.15 -2.76 12.14
CA LEU A 441 -2.79 -3.27 11.93
C LEU A 441 -1.75 -2.16 11.74
N LEU A 442 -2.12 -1.05 11.13
CA LEU A 442 -1.23 0.13 11.00
C LEU A 442 -0.75 0.65 12.36
N HIS A 443 -1.61 0.61 13.40
CA HIS A 443 -1.23 1.04 14.76
C HIS A 443 -0.29 0.06 15.48
N LYS A 444 -0.10 -1.15 14.96
CA LYS A 444 0.76 -2.17 15.57
C LYS A 444 2.25 -2.06 15.19
N HIS A 445 2.60 -1.20 14.22
CA HIS A 445 3.98 -1.03 13.73
C HIS A 445 4.69 -2.36 13.48
N LEU A 446 4.09 -3.23 12.64
CA LEU A 446 4.62 -4.55 12.35
C LEU A 446 5.97 -4.46 11.64
N LYS A 447 6.96 -5.21 12.11
CA LYS A 447 8.28 -5.27 11.47
C LYS A 447 8.31 -6.44 10.48
N ALA A 448 8.38 -6.14 9.20
CA ALA A 448 8.59 -7.16 8.17
C ALA A 448 10.08 -7.45 8.03
N PRO A 449 10.49 -8.73 7.89
CA PRO A 449 11.88 -9.11 7.63
C PRO A 449 12.31 -8.89 6.17
N PHE A 450 11.43 -8.38 5.34
CA PHE A 450 11.62 -8.15 3.89
C PHE A 450 11.18 -6.75 3.51
N GLY A 451 11.83 -6.15 2.48
CA GLY A 451 11.42 -4.88 1.89
C GLY A 451 10.13 -5.05 1.06
N ASP A 452 9.24 -4.09 1.16
CA ASP A 452 7.98 -4.10 0.39
C ASP A 452 8.04 -3.21 -0.86
N VAL A 453 7.08 -3.40 -1.76
CA VAL A 453 6.95 -2.65 -3.02
C VAL A 453 6.44 -1.22 -2.81
N ARG A 454 5.90 -0.90 -1.62
CA ARG A 454 5.34 0.42 -1.31
C ARG A 454 6.36 1.55 -1.46
N SER A 455 7.60 1.31 -1.02
CA SER A 455 8.69 2.27 -1.22
C SER A 455 8.97 2.55 -2.70
N GLY A 456 8.93 1.51 -3.55
CA GLY A 456 9.09 1.65 -4.99
C GLY A 456 7.96 2.44 -5.66
N LEU A 457 6.71 2.31 -5.16
CA LEU A 457 5.57 3.10 -5.64
C LEU A 457 5.78 4.59 -5.39
N PHE A 458 6.20 4.95 -4.16
CA PHE A 458 6.47 6.35 -3.83
C PHE A 458 7.64 6.92 -4.63
N VAL A 459 8.70 6.12 -4.86
CA VAL A 459 9.82 6.51 -5.72
C VAL A 459 9.36 6.73 -7.16
N ALA A 460 8.55 5.83 -7.74
CA ALA A 460 8.01 5.97 -9.09
C ALA A 460 7.08 7.19 -9.22
N LEU A 461 6.25 7.46 -8.20
CA LEU A 461 5.40 8.67 -8.16
C LEU A 461 6.26 9.94 -8.09
N ALA A 462 7.32 9.93 -7.28
CA ALA A 462 8.25 11.05 -7.18
C ALA A 462 8.97 11.28 -8.52
N GLU A 463 9.43 10.22 -9.18
CA GLU A 463 10.06 10.29 -10.51
C GLU A 463 9.07 10.82 -11.57
N TRP A 464 7.84 10.31 -11.59
CA TRP A 464 6.80 10.81 -12.49
C TRP A 464 6.48 12.29 -12.24
N ALA A 465 6.34 12.69 -10.96
CA ALA A 465 6.11 14.08 -10.59
C ALA A 465 7.30 14.96 -11.01
N ALA A 466 8.53 14.49 -10.81
CA ALA A 466 9.75 15.18 -11.21
C ALA A 466 9.80 15.44 -12.71
N LYS A 467 9.49 14.41 -13.53
CA LYS A 467 9.40 14.54 -14.99
C LYS A 467 8.35 15.58 -15.38
N ARG A 468 7.16 15.54 -14.77
CA ARG A 468 6.08 16.51 -15.05
C ARG A 468 6.44 17.93 -14.67
N VAL A 469 7.08 18.15 -13.54
CA VAL A 469 7.55 19.48 -13.12
C VAL A 469 8.56 20.06 -14.12
N ASN A 470 9.43 19.24 -14.68
CA ASN A 470 10.39 19.68 -15.71
C ASN A 470 9.74 19.97 -17.07
N GLU A 471 8.64 19.29 -17.42
CA GLU A 471 7.90 19.51 -18.68
C GLU A 471 6.97 20.73 -18.62
N ILE A 472 6.48 21.09 -17.43
CA ILE A 472 5.55 22.21 -17.26
C ILE A 472 6.39 23.48 -17.04
N THR A 473 6.36 24.38 -18.01
CA THR A 473 6.87 25.76 -17.88
C THR A 473 5.92 26.56 -16.98
N VAL A 474 5.90 26.26 -15.69
CA VAL A 474 5.11 27.02 -14.70
C VAL A 474 5.85 28.33 -14.41
N SER A 475 5.14 29.45 -14.36
CA SER A 475 5.67 30.66 -13.76
C SER A 475 6.03 30.33 -12.30
N ARG A 476 7.32 30.21 -12.00
CA ARG A 476 7.84 29.84 -10.67
C ARG A 476 7.43 30.84 -9.59
N GLU A 477 7.14 32.07 -9.97
CA GLU A 477 6.74 33.16 -9.10
C GLU A 477 5.52 32.88 -8.24
N ARG A 478 4.43 32.30 -8.80
CA ARG A 478 3.21 31.94 -8.03
C ARG A 478 3.35 30.72 -7.14
N ALA A 479 4.33 29.86 -7.42
CA ALA A 479 4.59 28.63 -6.68
C ALA A 479 5.81 28.76 -5.77
N TRP A 480 6.28 29.98 -5.51
CA TRP A 480 7.47 30.21 -4.70
C TRP A 480 7.29 29.65 -3.27
N THR A 481 8.30 28.96 -2.80
CA THR A 481 8.40 28.41 -1.44
C THR A 481 9.80 28.67 -0.91
N ALA A 482 9.93 28.91 0.40
CA ALA A 482 11.22 29.10 1.03
C ALA A 482 11.92 27.74 1.22
N ASN A 483 12.87 27.46 0.37
CA ASN A 483 13.67 26.23 0.36
C ASN A 483 15.07 26.58 0.87
N LEU A 484 15.33 26.27 2.14
CA LEU A 484 16.54 26.73 2.81
C LEU A 484 17.71 25.76 2.62
N LEU A 485 18.89 26.30 2.30
CA LEU A 485 20.19 25.65 2.47
C LEU A 485 20.82 26.17 3.75
N VAL A 486 21.04 25.31 4.71
CA VAL A 486 21.57 25.66 6.04
C VAL A 486 22.92 24.99 6.24
N PRO A 487 24.03 25.72 6.08
CA PRO A 487 25.37 25.19 6.35
C PRO A 487 25.62 25.09 7.84
N ILE A 488 26.22 23.97 8.26
CA ILE A 488 26.50 23.65 9.66
C ILE A 488 27.92 23.08 9.76
N GLU A 489 28.77 23.77 10.54
CA GLU A 489 30.11 23.27 10.92
C GLU A 489 30.06 22.54 12.27
N ASP A 490 29.12 22.94 13.17
CA ASP A 490 28.86 22.31 14.46
C ASP A 490 27.34 22.15 14.65
N PRO A 491 26.83 20.95 14.91
CA PRO A 491 25.40 20.69 15.18
C PRO A 491 24.79 21.58 16.28
N GLN A 492 25.58 22.04 17.23
CA GLN A 492 25.12 22.94 18.29
C GLN A 492 24.74 24.34 17.78
N GLU A 493 25.26 24.74 16.62
CA GLU A 493 24.94 26.04 15.99
C GLU A 493 23.47 26.22 15.66
N LEU A 494 22.71 25.12 15.49
CA LEU A 494 21.25 25.17 15.25
C LEU A 494 20.46 25.54 16.50
N ARG A 495 21.02 25.43 17.71
CA ARG A 495 20.33 25.88 18.91
C ARG A 495 20.04 27.37 18.82
N GLY A 496 18.77 27.75 19.01
CA GLY A 496 18.31 29.14 18.90
C GLY A 496 17.89 29.57 17.49
N MET A 497 18.23 28.80 16.43
CA MET A 497 17.78 29.06 15.05
C MET A 497 16.73 28.06 14.57
N PHE A 498 16.61 26.92 15.20
CA PHE A 498 15.74 25.81 14.78
C PHE A 498 14.30 26.27 14.50
N ASN A 499 13.71 26.98 15.47
CA ASN A 499 12.33 27.46 15.32
C ASN A 499 12.18 28.45 14.16
N LEU A 500 13.13 29.37 13.96
CA LEU A 500 13.10 30.33 12.88
C LEU A 500 13.22 29.65 11.51
N ILE A 501 14.18 28.74 11.35
CA ILE A 501 14.39 27.95 10.13
C ILE A 501 13.13 27.16 9.79
N ARG A 502 12.56 26.46 10.79
CA ARG A 502 11.29 25.74 10.65
C ARG A 502 10.17 26.65 10.19
N ASP A 503 9.98 27.79 10.86
CA ASP A 503 8.84 28.69 10.63
C ASP A 503 8.93 29.39 9.27
N ILE A 504 10.13 29.71 8.78
CA ILE A 504 10.33 30.22 7.43
C ILE A 504 9.96 29.14 6.37
N SER A 505 10.31 27.87 6.60
CA SER A 505 10.06 26.80 5.65
C SER A 505 8.64 26.24 5.71
N TYR A 506 7.96 26.32 6.87
CA TYR A 506 6.60 25.79 7.06
C TYR A 506 5.56 26.56 6.21
N PRO A 507 4.49 25.93 5.66
CA PRO A 507 4.22 24.48 5.63
C PRO A 507 4.74 23.79 4.36
N LYS A 508 5.18 24.50 3.32
CA LYS A 508 5.44 23.96 1.97
C LYS A 508 6.90 24.02 1.52
N GLY A 509 7.78 24.69 2.26
CA GLY A 509 9.21 24.72 1.97
C GLY A 509 9.92 23.46 2.44
N PHE A 510 11.20 23.35 2.10
CA PHE A 510 12.06 22.28 2.62
C PHE A 510 13.37 22.85 3.18
N ILE A 511 14.07 22.03 3.97
CA ILE A 511 15.34 22.37 4.57
C ILE A 511 16.41 21.37 4.11
N LYS A 512 17.46 21.87 3.49
CA LYS A 512 18.66 21.11 3.18
C LYS A 512 19.76 21.51 4.14
N ILE A 513 20.15 20.57 5.00
CA ILE A 513 21.26 20.77 5.94
C ILE A 513 22.55 20.37 5.23
N LEU A 514 23.51 21.29 5.19
CA LEU A 514 24.82 21.07 4.61
C LEU A 514 25.86 20.97 5.72
N GLY A 515 26.26 19.75 6.07
CA GLY A 515 27.37 19.53 7.01
C GLY A 515 28.68 19.88 6.35
N LEU A 516 29.47 20.75 7.00
CA LEU A 516 30.78 21.18 6.52
C LEU A 516 31.84 20.64 7.48
N THR A 517 32.82 19.93 6.92
CA THR A 517 33.95 19.42 7.70
C THR A 517 34.91 20.56 8.15
N GLY A 518 35.61 20.36 9.22
CA GLY A 518 36.65 21.30 9.68
C GLY A 518 36.60 21.71 11.16
N LYS A 519 35.41 21.96 11.77
CA LYS A 519 35.29 22.28 13.20
C LYS A 519 35.04 21.06 14.08
N VAL A 520 34.26 20.11 13.56
CA VAL A 520 33.88 18.89 14.29
C VAL A 520 34.27 17.69 13.43
N ASP A 521 34.51 16.55 14.08
CA ASP A 521 34.87 15.30 13.41
C ASP A 521 33.73 14.88 12.46
N GLU A 522 34.07 14.44 11.28
CA GLU A 522 33.14 13.96 10.25
C GLU A 522 32.18 12.88 10.80
N MET A 523 32.69 11.98 11.65
CA MET A 523 31.90 10.97 12.34
C MET A 523 30.78 11.57 13.22
N GLU A 524 31.02 12.68 13.87
CA GLU A 524 30.01 13.36 14.69
C GLU A 524 28.93 13.99 13.82
N LEU A 525 29.27 14.56 12.67
CA LEU A 525 28.30 15.06 11.69
C LEU A 525 27.42 13.93 11.18
N TYR A 526 28.00 12.79 10.77
CA TYR A 526 27.24 11.62 10.34
C TYR A 526 26.29 11.07 11.40
N SER A 527 26.65 11.16 12.67
CA SER A 527 25.81 10.68 13.76
C SER A 527 24.67 11.64 14.12
N ARG A 528 24.87 12.95 14.03
CA ARG A 528 23.91 13.95 14.52
C ARG A 528 23.00 14.55 13.46
N LEU A 529 23.44 14.69 12.21
CA LEU A 529 22.62 15.29 11.15
C LEU A 529 21.33 14.52 10.86
N PRO A 530 21.30 13.17 10.90
CA PRO A 530 20.06 12.41 10.77
C PRO A 530 19.00 12.76 11.82
N ASP A 531 19.42 12.92 13.10
CA ASP A 531 18.51 13.23 14.20
C ASP A 531 17.97 14.66 14.10
N ILE A 532 18.80 15.61 13.70
CA ILE A 532 18.38 16.99 13.43
C ILE A 532 17.38 17.02 12.28
N THR A 533 17.65 16.30 11.20
CA THR A 533 16.75 16.20 10.05
C THR A 533 15.42 15.60 10.46
N ARG A 534 15.45 14.52 11.24
CA ARG A 534 14.23 13.90 11.79
C ARG A 534 13.43 14.89 12.64
N SER A 535 14.09 15.71 13.46
CA SER A 535 13.40 16.72 14.27
C SER A 535 12.62 17.74 13.44
N PHE A 536 13.12 18.16 12.27
CA PHE A 536 12.37 19.01 11.35
C PHE A 536 11.21 18.27 10.68
N GLN A 537 11.41 16.98 10.35
CA GLN A 537 10.36 16.14 9.76
C GLN A 537 9.21 15.89 10.75
N ASP A 538 9.52 15.66 12.02
CA ASP A 538 8.53 15.49 13.09
C ASP A 538 7.68 16.76 13.30
N GLU A 539 8.27 17.95 13.02
CA GLU A 539 7.56 19.24 13.03
C GLU A 539 6.85 19.56 11.68
N GLY A 540 6.79 18.59 10.77
CA GLY A 540 6.04 18.70 9.50
C GLY A 540 6.76 19.44 8.37
N VAL A 541 8.09 19.64 8.46
CA VAL A 541 8.90 20.25 7.39
C VAL A 541 9.78 19.18 6.74
N PHE A 542 9.63 18.97 5.44
CA PHE A 542 10.51 18.07 4.71
C PHE A 542 11.96 18.55 4.80
N SER A 543 12.86 17.67 5.21
CA SER A 543 14.27 17.99 5.40
C SER A 543 15.17 16.83 4.97
N SER A 544 16.37 17.16 4.53
CA SER A 544 17.42 16.21 4.19
C SER A 544 18.79 16.81 4.50
N TRP A 545 19.81 15.97 4.58
CA TRP A 545 21.17 16.40 4.87
C TRP A 545 22.18 15.86 3.86
N THR A 546 23.33 16.52 3.80
CA THR A 546 24.48 16.11 2.99
C THR A 546 25.72 16.65 3.69
N ILE A 547 26.85 15.96 3.60
CA ILE A 547 28.16 16.43 4.09
C ILE A 547 29.03 16.69 2.87
N ILE A 548 29.79 17.79 2.93
CA ILE A 548 30.80 18.13 1.93
C ILE A 548 32.13 18.33 2.65
N ASP A 549 33.18 17.80 2.07
CA ASP A 549 34.56 17.92 2.52
C ASP A 549 35.38 18.61 1.42
N ALA A 550 35.78 19.86 1.67
CA ALA A 550 36.63 20.67 0.81
C ALA A 550 37.62 21.49 1.64
N PRO A 551 38.68 22.04 1.06
CA PRO A 551 39.78 22.66 1.78
C PRO A 551 39.41 23.86 2.69
N SER A 552 38.39 24.60 2.31
CA SER A 552 37.94 25.79 3.03
C SER A 552 36.43 25.86 3.21
N PHE A 553 35.96 26.72 4.11
CA PHE A 553 34.53 26.99 4.27
C PHE A 553 33.90 27.54 2.99
N GLU A 554 34.59 28.48 2.32
CA GLU A 554 34.16 29.06 1.06
C GLU A 554 33.95 27.97 0.00
N ASP A 555 34.98 27.11 -0.20
CA ASP A 555 34.95 26.02 -1.18
C ASP A 555 33.85 25.01 -0.86
N ASN A 556 33.70 24.60 0.39
CA ASN A 556 32.67 23.71 0.86
C ASN A 556 31.26 24.22 0.51
N LEU A 557 31.00 25.48 0.79
CA LEU A 557 29.68 26.04 0.60
C LEU A 557 29.37 26.31 -0.87
N ILE A 558 30.34 26.80 -1.63
CA ILE A 558 30.19 26.98 -3.08
C ILE A 558 29.96 25.65 -3.78
N ALA A 559 30.76 24.63 -3.49
CA ALA A 559 30.57 23.28 -4.03
C ALA A 559 29.19 22.73 -3.69
N GLY A 560 28.74 22.95 -2.43
CA GLY A 560 27.40 22.54 -2.00
C GLY A 560 26.27 23.22 -2.77
N MET A 561 26.37 24.52 -2.99
CA MET A 561 25.37 25.26 -3.76
C MET A 561 25.33 24.81 -5.23
N GLU A 562 26.49 24.62 -5.86
CA GLU A 562 26.58 24.18 -7.25
C GLU A 562 26.06 22.73 -7.42
N ALA A 563 26.46 21.82 -6.54
CA ALA A 563 25.99 20.43 -6.57
C ALA A 563 24.49 20.30 -6.39
N LEU A 564 23.89 21.13 -5.54
CA LEU A 564 22.44 21.13 -5.27
C LEU A 564 21.65 21.96 -6.29
N GLY A 565 22.30 22.72 -7.15
CA GLY A 565 21.65 23.53 -8.18
C GLY A 565 20.83 22.72 -9.20
N GLY A 566 21.23 21.48 -9.48
CA GLY A 566 20.53 20.53 -10.35
C GLY A 566 19.58 19.56 -9.59
N ALA A 567 19.45 19.67 -8.29
CA ALA A 567 18.60 18.78 -7.49
C ALA A 567 17.11 19.06 -7.74
N PHE A 568 16.28 18.01 -7.67
CA PHE A 568 14.82 18.14 -7.79
C PHE A 568 14.25 19.12 -6.75
N PHE A 569 14.69 19.00 -5.49
CA PHE A 569 14.43 19.97 -4.43
C PHE A 569 15.61 20.94 -4.34
N ARG A 570 15.69 21.89 -5.29
CA ARG A 570 16.74 22.91 -5.29
C ARG A 570 16.51 23.92 -4.18
N PRO A 571 17.49 24.15 -3.28
CA PRO A 571 17.44 25.28 -2.35
C PRO A 571 17.46 26.61 -3.13
N ASN A 572 16.61 27.55 -2.73
CA ASN A 572 16.56 28.89 -3.31
C ASN A 572 16.97 30.00 -2.33
N ILE A 573 17.22 29.64 -1.07
CA ILE A 573 17.67 30.58 -0.04
C ILE A 573 18.84 29.96 0.72
N LEU A 574 19.95 30.65 0.76
CA LEU A 574 21.09 30.34 1.64
C LEU A 574 20.90 31.02 2.98
N PHE A 575 20.83 30.25 4.07
CA PHE A 575 20.67 30.77 5.42
C PHE A 575 21.99 30.78 6.16
N LEU A 576 22.48 31.97 6.52
CA LEU A 576 23.80 32.18 7.13
C LEU A 576 23.69 32.86 8.50
N ARG A 577 24.81 32.81 9.25
CA ARG A 577 25.07 33.61 10.47
C ARG A 577 26.06 34.69 10.17
N PRO A 578 26.06 35.80 10.93
CA PRO A 578 27.11 36.83 10.82
C PRO A 578 28.49 36.24 11.11
N PRO A 579 29.53 36.66 10.37
CA PRO A 579 30.88 36.21 10.59
C PRO A 579 31.45 36.71 11.92
N LEU A 580 32.31 35.91 12.54
CA LEU A 580 32.98 36.26 13.79
C LEU A 580 34.40 36.78 13.60
N SER A 581 35.01 36.63 12.41
CA SER A 581 36.35 37.06 12.09
C SER A 581 36.39 37.80 10.73
N LYS A 582 37.42 38.65 10.53
CA LYS A 582 37.60 39.38 9.26
C LYS A 582 37.75 38.42 8.05
N GLN A 583 38.52 37.33 8.23
CA GLN A 583 38.68 36.34 7.16
C GLN A 583 37.31 35.76 6.76
N ARG A 584 36.45 35.44 7.72
CA ARG A 584 35.12 34.93 7.46
C ARG A 584 34.20 35.98 6.83
N GLU A 585 34.43 37.29 7.08
CA GLU A 585 33.74 38.38 6.39
C GLU A 585 34.03 38.38 4.88
N GLU A 586 35.29 38.17 4.50
CA GLU A 586 35.71 38.05 3.10
C GLU A 586 35.11 36.81 2.46
N ASP A 587 35.17 35.62 3.11
CA ASP A 587 34.61 34.38 2.62
C ASP A 587 33.07 34.53 2.35
N ILE A 588 32.33 35.07 3.34
CA ILE A 588 30.88 35.25 3.22
C ILE A 588 30.53 36.26 2.11
N THR A 589 31.33 37.31 1.94
CA THR A 589 31.11 38.28 0.84
C THR A 589 31.22 37.57 -0.52
N LYS A 590 32.24 36.77 -0.76
CA LYS A 590 32.37 36.00 -2.00
C LYS A 590 31.25 35.00 -2.18
N ILE A 591 30.83 34.32 -1.10
CA ILE A 591 29.70 33.38 -1.13
C ILE A 591 28.40 34.09 -1.52
N ILE A 592 28.13 35.30 -1.00
CA ILE A 592 26.97 36.10 -1.34
C ILE A 592 26.99 36.49 -2.83
N GLN A 593 28.13 36.95 -3.32
CA GLN A 593 28.32 37.27 -4.74
C GLN A 593 28.06 36.03 -5.63
N LYS A 594 28.60 34.88 -5.24
CA LYS A 594 28.37 33.60 -5.97
C LYS A 594 26.91 33.16 -5.90
N ALA A 595 26.26 33.23 -4.72
CA ALA A 595 24.83 32.91 -4.55
C ALA A 595 23.94 33.73 -5.48
N SER A 596 24.21 35.04 -5.58
CA SER A 596 23.49 35.91 -6.53
C SER A 596 23.67 35.48 -7.99
N HIS A 597 24.88 35.12 -8.39
CA HIS A 597 25.15 34.62 -9.75
C HIS A 597 24.37 33.37 -10.11
N ILE A 598 24.15 32.47 -9.15
CA ILE A 598 23.39 31.22 -9.36
C ILE A 598 21.92 31.36 -8.97
N ARG A 599 21.42 32.57 -8.82
CA ARG A 599 20.03 32.90 -8.44
C ARG A 599 19.56 32.21 -7.17
N THR A 600 20.36 32.35 -6.12
CA THR A 600 20.03 31.87 -4.78
C THR A 600 19.95 33.07 -3.85
N GLY A 601 18.82 33.29 -3.21
CA GLY A 601 18.64 34.35 -2.22
C GLY A 601 19.50 34.09 -1.00
N VAL A 602 19.82 35.12 -0.23
CA VAL A 602 20.61 35.00 0.99
C VAL A 602 19.85 35.59 2.17
N VAL A 603 19.89 34.90 3.28
CA VAL A 603 19.36 35.36 4.57
C VAL A 603 20.44 35.25 5.62
N ILE A 604 20.83 36.37 6.22
CA ILE A 604 21.73 36.38 7.36
C ILE A 604 20.94 36.62 8.65
N TYR A 605 20.95 35.66 9.56
CA TYR A 605 20.29 35.79 10.86
C TYR A 605 21.27 36.24 11.94
N ALA A 606 21.14 37.47 12.38
CA ALA A 606 21.89 38.07 13.46
C ALA A 606 21.07 38.03 14.77
N ALA A 607 21.37 37.06 15.63
CA ALA A 607 20.66 36.87 16.89
C ALA A 607 21.11 37.90 17.95
N HIS A 608 20.13 38.51 18.64
CA HIS A 608 20.44 39.35 19.81
C HIS A 608 20.72 38.44 21.03
N PRO A 609 21.85 38.63 21.74
CA PRO A 609 22.29 37.69 22.78
C PRO A 609 21.31 37.49 23.95
N LYS A 610 20.56 38.54 24.30
CA LYS A 610 19.64 38.53 25.45
C LYS A 610 18.16 38.30 25.06
N SER A 611 17.70 38.95 24.01
CA SER A 611 16.26 38.89 23.62
C SER A 611 15.91 37.73 22.69
N GLY A 612 16.87 37.14 21.97
CA GLY A 612 16.62 36.08 20.99
C GLY A 612 15.51 36.52 20.02
N LEU A 613 14.52 35.65 19.77
CA LEU A 613 13.35 35.94 18.92
C LEU A 613 12.17 36.57 19.72
N GLY A 614 12.37 36.90 21.00
CA GLY A 614 11.36 37.55 21.83
C GLY A 614 10.05 36.75 21.96
N ARG A 615 8.90 37.48 22.02
CA ARG A 615 7.58 36.86 22.17
C ARG A 615 6.86 36.56 20.84
N HIS A 616 7.51 36.70 19.70
CA HIS A 616 6.96 36.49 18.36
C HIS A 616 5.69 37.34 18.07
N LYS A 617 5.56 38.51 18.68
CA LYS A 617 4.33 39.35 18.58
C LYS A 617 4.35 40.42 17.50
N SER A 618 5.53 40.83 17.06
CA SER A 618 5.70 41.91 16.08
C SER A 618 6.94 41.72 15.23
N ILE A 619 6.84 42.06 13.96
CA ILE A 619 7.87 42.00 12.94
C ILE A 619 7.93 43.33 12.20
N ASN A 620 9.11 43.93 12.14
CA ASN A 620 9.36 45.12 11.34
C ASN A 620 10.07 44.70 10.04
N VAL A 621 9.51 45.08 8.90
CA VAL A 621 10.14 44.93 7.59
C VAL A 621 10.52 46.32 7.09
N TRP A 622 11.82 46.51 6.89
CA TRP A 622 12.37 47.78 6.46
C TRP A 622 12.40 47.84 4.95
N ILE A 623 11.75 48.89 4.41
CA ILE A 623 11.61 49.17 2.97
C ILE A 623 12.65 50.22 2.61
N ASP A 624 13.41 49.94 1.54
CA ASP A 624 14.45 50.83 1.05
C ASP A 624 13.89 52.18 0.64
N ASP A 625 14.67 53.24 0.85
CA ASP A 625 14.36 54.59 0.38
C ASP A 625 14.39 54.61 -1.17
N LYS A 626 13.28 55.00 -1.77
CA LYS A 626 13.10 55.11 -3.24
C LYS A 626 13.06 56.56 -3.71
N SER A 627 13.51 57.49 -2.85
CA SER A 627 13.57 58.92 -3.21
C SER A 627 14.40 59.15 -4.49
N PRO A 628 13.99 60.06 -5.40
CA PRO A 628 12.75 60.85 -5.39
C PRO A 628 11.57 60.14 -6.08
N ASP A 629 11.78 58.97 -6.71
CA ASP A 629 10.85 58.30 -7.61
C ASP A 629 10.15 57.12 -6.89
N TRP A 630 9.19 57.42 -6.04
CA TRP A 630 8.39 56.41 -5.32
C TRP A 630 7.41 55.70 -6.25
N GLU A 631 7.93 55.03 -7.30
CA GLU A 631 7.12 54.25 -8.25
C GLU A 631 7.13 52.77 -7.90
N ILE A 632 5.96 52.14 -7.96
CA ILE A 632 5.85 50.67 -7.78
C ILE A 632 5.99 50.00 -9.16
N SER A 633 7.04 49.22 -9.32
CA SER A 633 7.22 48.32 -10.45
C SER A 633 6.85 46.90 -10.06
N MET A 634 6.60 46.02 -11.05
CA MET A 634 6.34 44.60 -10.81
C MET A 634 7.55 43.85 -10.19
N ASN A 635 8.70 44.47 -10.20
CA ASN A 635 9.91 43.99 -9.52
C ASN A 635 10.28 45.03 -8.47
N LEU A 636 10.19 44.66 -7.20
CA LEU A 636 10.48 45.55 -6.08
C LEU A 636 11.99 45.75 -5.84
N GLY A 637 12.82 45.04 -6.63
CA GLY A 637 14.27 45.00 -6.44
C GLY A 637 14.64 44.04 -5.33
N ASN A 638 15.43 44.46 -4.34
CA ASN A 638 15.93 43.61 -3.27
C ASN A 638 15.00 43.54 -2.03
N MET A 639 13.68 43.67 -2.21
CA MET A 639 12.71 43.70 -1.10
C MET A 639 11.72 42.53 -1.10
N ASP A 640 11.61 41.81 -2.21
CA ASP A 640 10.61 40.75 -2.36
C ASP A 640 10.80 39.67 -1.31
N LEU A 641 12.01 39.18 -1.09
CA LEU A 641 12.34 38.15 -0.09
C LEU A 641 12.06 38.64 1.34
N ALA A 642 12.39 39.91 1.66
CA ALA A 642 12.11 40.47 2.97
C ALA A 642 10.62 40.47 3.29
N ILE A 643 9.80 40.91 2.34
CA ILE A 643 8.32 40.96 2.45
C ILE A 643 7.75 39.54 2.57
N LEU A 644 8.19 38.59 1.72
CA LEU A 644 7.70 37.22 1.72
C LEU A 644 8.06 36.48 3.02
N ILE A 645 9.27 36.66 3.55
CA ILE A 645 9.66 36.07 4.84
C ILE A 645 8.85 36.75 5.97
N GLY A 646 8.75 38.08 5.97
CA GLY A 646 7.95 38.82 6.93
C GLY A 646 6.50 38.32 6.97
N TYR A 647 5.88 38.14 5.83
CA TYR A 647 4.51 37.62 5.68
C TYR A 647 4.39 36.18 6.20
N LYS A 648 5.32 35.29 5.86
CA LYS A 648 5.30 33.89 6.35
C LYS A 648 5.39 33.83 7.88
N LEU A 649 6.30 34.58 8.46
CA LEU A 649 6.47 34.66 9.91
C LEU A 649 5.29 35.35 10.60
N ASN A 650 4.75 36.43 10.02
CA ASN A 650 3.53 37.11 10.50
C ASN A 650 2.39 36.10 10.65
N ARG A 651 2.16 35.30 9.60
CA ARG A 651 1.10 34.29 9.58
C ARG A 651 1.36 33.13 10.56
N LYS A 652 2.61 32.67 10.68
CA LYS A 652 2.95 31.55 11.57
C LYS A 652 2.93 31.93 13.04
N TRP A 653 3.36 33.15 13.36
CA TRP A 653 3.45 33.66 14.74
C TRP A 653 2.18 34.41 15.18
N GLU A 654 1.21 34.60 14.29
CA GLU A 654 0.05 35.48 14.52
C GLU A 654 0.49 36.89 15.00
N ALA A 655 1.60 37.36 14.44
CA ALA A 655 2.26 38.60 14.83
C ALA A 655 1.70 39.83 14.08
N SER A 656 1.85 41.01 14.64
CA SER A 656 1.67 42.26 13.87
C SER A 656 2.88 42.46 12.94
N MET A 657 2.65 42.89 11.72
CA MET A 657 3.70 43.23 10.77
C MET A 657 3.68 44.72 10.51
N ASN A 658 4.84 45.34 10.53
CA ASN A 658 5.00 46.76 10.24
C ASN A 658 5.91 46.93 9.01
N LEU A 659 5.51 47.69 8.02
CA LEU A 659 6.35 48.15 6.92
C LEU A 659 6.87 49.53 7.26
N ILE A 660 8.18 49.69 7.28
CA ILE A 660 8.84 50.94 7.74
C ILE A 660 9.80 51.40 6.66
N SER A 661 9.74 52.68 6.32
CA SER A 661 10.76 53.31 5.46
C SER A 661 11.37 54.53 6.15
N ALA A 662 12.67 54.62 6.08
CA ALA A 662 13.44 55.81 6.42
C ALA A 662 13.58 56.67 5.16
N VAL A 663 13.11 57.92 5.22
CA VAL A 663 13.09 58.84 4.09
C VAL A 663 14.21 59.87 4.26
N GLY A 664 15.23 59.77 3.40
CA GLY A 664 16.40 60.65 3.48
C GLY A 664 16.19 62.07 2.99
N GLU A 665 15.29 62.27 2.03
CA GLU A 665 14.99 63.60 1.44
C GLU A 665 13.84 64.29 2.14
N GLU A 666 14.03 65.55 2.50
CA GLU A 666 13.01 66.38 3.11
C GLU A 666 11.78 66.55 2.16
N GLY A 667 10.57 66.43 2.68
CA GLY A 667 9.33 66.61 1.93
C GLY A 667 8.85 65.39 1.12
N GLN A 668 9.57 64.25 1.08
CA GLN A 668 9.17 63.03 0.37
C GLN A 668 8.28 62.10 1.23
N LYS A 669 8.10 62.41 2.49
CA LYS A 669 7.35 61.55 3.45
C LYS A 669 5.97 61.14 2.95
N ARG A 670 5.20 62.06 2.37
CA ARG A 670 3.85 61.74 1.86
C ARG A 670 3.87 60.75 0.72
N LYS A 671 4.83 60.87 -0.20
CA LYS A 671 4.98 59.91 -1.30
C LYS A 671 5.40 58.52 -0.78
N ALA A 672 6.27 58.49 0.19
CA ALA A 672 6.69 57.23 0.86
C ALA A 672 5.50 56.57 1.57
N GLU A 673 4.65 57.32 2.29
CA GLU A 673 3.45 56.81 2.92
C GLU A 673 2.46 56.17 1.89
N GLU A 674 2.22 56.90 0.78
CA GLU A 674 1.37 56.41 -0.31
C GLU A 674 1.96 55.15 -0.96
N TYR A 675 3.29 55.11 -1.20
CA TYR A 675 4.01 53.97 -1.74
C TYR A 675 3.89 52.73 -0.85
N ILE A 676 4.22 52.81 0.45
CA ILE A 676 4.19 51.68 1.36
C ILE A 676 2.77 51.15 1.53
N LYS A 677 1.77 52.05 1.56
CA LYS A 677 0.38 51.66 1.65
C LYS A 677 -0.07 50.88 0.41
N THR A 678 0.25 51.41 -0.77
CA THR A 678 -0.06 50.75 -2.04
C THR A 678 0.69 49.41 -2.17
N LEU A 679 1.94 49.38 -1.73
CA LEU A 679 2.73 48.14 -1.66
C LEU A 679 2.05 47.09 -0.78
N ALA A 680 1.59 47.44 0.41
CA ALA A 680 0.87 46.54 1.31
C ALA A 680 -0.43 45.98 0.68
N GLU A 681 -1.19 46.86 -0.04
CA GLU A 681 -2.40 46.46 -0.75
C GLU A 681 -2.11 45.50 -1.92
N LEU A 682 -1.14 45.81 -2.75
CA LEU A 682 -0.75 44.98 -3.90
C LEU A 682 -0.14 43.64 -3.48
N ALA A 683 0.68 43.64 -2.45
CA ALA A 683 1.23 42.42 -1.85
C ALA A 683 0.19 41.65 -1.01
N ARG A 684 -1.02 42.14 -0.89
CA ARG A 684 -2.15 41.50 -0.15
C ARG A 684 -1.79 41.13 1.29
N LEU A 685 -1.06 42.01 1.98
CA LEU A 685 -0.62 41.78 3.34
C LEU A 685 -1.75 42.09 4.33
N PRO A 686 -2.22 41.12 5.14
CA PRO A 686 -3.29 41.36 6.10
C PRO A 686 -2.77 42.08 7.35
N ASN A 687 -3.52 43.07 7.85
CA ASN A 687 -3.28 43.72 9.15
C ASN A 687 -1.86 44.31 9.29
N VAL A 688 -1.37 44.99 8.27
CA VAL A 688 -0.05 45.63 8.26
C VAL A 688 -0.14 47.09 8.64
N ASN A 689 0.71 47.55 9.53
CA ASN A 689 0.89 48.96 9.83
C ASN A 689 1.99 49.53 8.93
N THR A 690 1.84 50.78 8.48
CA THR A 690 2.80 51.44 7.60
C THR A 690 3.37 52.68 8.28
N TYR A 691 4.70 52.87 8.23
CA TYR A 691 5.40 53.99 8.84
C TYR A 691 6.41 54.56 7.83
N ALA A 692 6.28 55.83 7.46
CA ALA A 692 7.28 56.58 6.74
C ALA A 692 7.79 57.72 7.62
N LEU A 693 9.07 57.74 7.94
CA LEU A 693 9.68 58.68 8.86
C LEU A 693 10.89 59.35 8.23
N GLU A 694 10.97 60.68 8.38
CA GLU A 694 12.11 61.45 7.86
C GLU A 694 13.35 61.27 8.75
N GLY A 695 14.47 61.00 8.11
CA GLY A 695 15.77 60.75 8.72
C GLY A 695 16.43 59.45 8.25
N ASP A 696 17.64 59.22 8.67
CA ASP A 696 18.35 57.98 8.44
C ASP A 696 17.84 56.88 9.39
N ILE A 697 18.05 55.62 9.00
CA ILE A 697 17.56 54.44 9.75
C ILE A 697 17.86 54.52 11.23
N GLU A 698 19.10 54.96 11.61
CA GLU A 698 19.50 54.99 13.00
C GLU A 698 18.73 56.05 13.81
N SER A 699 18.44 57.22 13.21
CA SER A 699 17.74 58.31 13.88
C SER A 699 16.27 58.01 14.12
N ILE A 700 15.64 57.18 13.28
CA ILE A 700 14.21 56.85 13.39
C ILE A 700 13.92 55.60 14.22
N LEU A 701 14.93 54.77 14.55
CA LEU A 701 14.75 53.55 15.32
C LEU A 701 14.00 53.75 16.65
N GLN A 702 14.21 54.87 17.32
CA GLN A 702 13.49 55.18 18.56
C GLN A 702 12.02 55.61 18.36
N LYS A 703 11.65 55.97 17.13
CA LYS A 703 10.30 56.45 16.77
C LYS A 703 9.40 55.34 16.22
N VAL A 704 9.97 54.16 15.94
CA VAL A 704 9.23 53.00 15.39
C VAL A 704 8.83 52.04 16.50
N PRO A 705 7.79 51.22 16.29
CA PRO A 705 7.43 50.19 17.26
C PRO A 705 8.56 49.18 17.49
N GLN A 706 8.79 48.82 18.74
CA GLN A 706 9.70 47.71 19.05
C GLN A 706 9.16 46.40 18.52
N ALA A 707 10.01 45.59 17.86
CA ALA A 707 9.64 44.34 17.28
C ALA A 707 10.49 43.20 17.82
N ALA A 708 9.96 41.97 17.81
CA ALA A 708 10.66 40.73 18.12
C ALA A 708 11.72 40.41 17.06
N LEU A 709 11.46 40.82 15.81
CA LEU A 709 12.33 40.62 14.67
C LEU A 709 12.30 41.83 13.74
N ASN A 710 13.47 42.27 13.31
CA ASN A 710 13.61 43.28 12.27
C ASN A 710 14.17 42.61 11.00
N ILE A 711 13.61 42.91 9.82
CA ILE A 711 14.04 42.38 8.52
C ILE A 711 14.51 43.56 7.68
N PHE A 712 15.77 43.56 7.30
CA PHE A 712 16.45 44.56 6.46
C PHE A 712 16.86 43.94 5.13
N THR A 713 17.04 44.74 4.12
CA THR A 713 17.69 44.37 2.88
C THR A 713 19.21 44.21 3.07
N LEU A 714 19.82 43.34 2.28
CA LEU A 714 21.27 43.08 2.29
C LEU A 714 21.87 43.52 0.94
N SER A 715 23.03 44.18 0.99
CA SER A 715 23.79 44.51 -0.22
C SER A 715 24.61 43.28 -0.71
N TYR A 716 25.00 43.29 -1.99
CA TYR A 716 25.96 42.33 -2.56
C TYR A 716 27.36 42.45 -1.92
N GLU A 717 27.69 43.59 -1.39
CA GLU A 717 28.87 43.85 -0.54
C GLU A 717 28.37 44.25 0.85
N PRO A 718 28.18 43.29 1.75
CA PRO A 718 27.54 43.53 3.02
C PRO A 718 28.47 44.30 3.99
N ASP A 719 27.91 45.32 4.65
CA ASP A 719 28.57 45.95 5.78
C ASP A 719 28.26 45.19 7.08
N PHE A 720 29.20 44.33 7.50
CA PHE A 720 29.05 43.55 8.73
C PHE A 720 29.10 44.42 10.00
N LYS A 721 29.64 45.63 9.94
CA LYS A 721 29.54 46.58 11.05
C LYS A 721 28.12 47.11 11.21
N PHE A 722 27.47 47.44 10.11
CA PHE A 722 26.05 47.85 10.08
C PHE A 722 25.18 46.70 10.62
N ILE A 723 25.39 45.47 10.19
CA ILE A 723 24.65 44.26 10.68
C ILE A 723 24.72 44.19 12.21
N ARG A 724 25.93 44.27 12.80
CA ARG A 724 26.09 44.20 14.25
C ARG A 724 25.47 45.37 14.98
N ARG A 725 25.60 46.55 14.41
CA ARG A 725 25.08 47.82 14.98
C ARG A 725 23.54 47.82 15.01
N MET A 726 22.88 47.30 13.95
CA MET A 726 21.43 47.21 13.93
C MET A 726 20.86 46.27 15.01
N VAL A 727 21.51 45.18 15.29
CA VAL A 727 21.14 44.28 16.41
C VAL A 727 21.20 44.97 17.74
N GLU A 728 22.27 45.77 17.98
CA GLU A 728 22.46 46.50 19.23
C GLU A 728 21.44 47.64 19.37
N LEU A 729 21.24 48.45 18.31
CA LEU A 729 20.33 49.59 18.34
C LEU A 729 18.86 49.22 18.42
N THR A 730 18.43 48.13 17.73
CA THR A 730 17.04 47.65 17.79
C THR A 730 16.77 46.89 19.09
N GLY A 731 17.76 46.38 19.78
CA GLY A 731 17.64 45.53 20.97
C GLY A 731 16.93 44.20 20.68
N SER A 732 16.89 43.76 19.44
CA SER A 732 16.21 42.56 18.95
C SER A 732 16.99 41.83 17.87
N SER A 733 16.64 40.60 17.57
CA SER A 733 17.28 39.84 16.48
C SER A 733 16.88 40.47 15.12
N CYS A 734 17.81 40.40 14.17
CA CYS A 734 17.63 40.94 12.83
C CYS A 734 17.87 39.86 11.75
N LEU A 735 17.09 39.92 10.68
CA LEU A 735 17.33 39.23 9.41
C LEU A 735 17.80 40.26 8.37
N PHE A 736 18.76 39.86 7.56
CA PHE A 736 19.22 40.64 6.40
C PHE A 736 19.05 39.75 5.18
N THR A 737 18.27 40.25 4.19
CA THR A 737 17.83 39.43 3.05
C THR A 737 18.36 40.01 1.74
N LEU A 738 18.83 39.13 0.86
CA LEU A 738 19.19 39.44 -0.54
C LEU A 738 18.36 38.55 -1.45
N ASP A 739 17.67 39.14 -2.38
CA ASP A 739 16.80 38.44 -3.33
C ASP A 739 17.59 37.63 -4.35
N SER A 740 17.03 36.53 -4.81
CA SER A 740 17.58 35.72 -5.92
C SER A 740 17.16 36.27 -7.30
N GLY A 741 16.15 37.12 -7.33
CA GLY A 741 15.45 37.57 -8.53
C GLY A 741 14.37 36.60 -9.04
N GLU A 742 14.08 35.54 -8.29
CA GLU A 742 12.97 34.61 -8.56
C GLU A 742 11.79 34.82 -7.59
N GLU A 743 11.96 35.65 -6.58
CA GLU A 743 10.93 36.11 -5.65
C GLU A 743 10.06 37.17 -6.28
N ASN A 744 8.76 37.16 -5.99
CA ASN A 744 7.83 38.23 -6.36
C ASN A 744 6.74 38.33 -5.28
N ALA A 745 6.82 39.38 -4.47
CA ALA A 745 5.86 39.62 -3.40
C ALA A 745 4.50 40.15 -3.93
N LEU A 746 4.44 40.56 -5.19
CA LEU A 746 3.23 41.07 -5.83
C LEU A 746 2.48 40.03 -6.68
N ALA A 747 3.03 38.83 -6.89
CA ALA A 747 2.50 37.78 -7.78
C ALA A 747 1.20 37.10 -7.30
#